data_1012087cf173411e7066db90f05c4c21
#
_entry.id   1012087cf173411e7066db90f05c4c21
#
_cell.length_a   1.000
_cell.length_b   1.000
_cell.length_c   1.000
_cell.angle_alpha   90.00
_cell.angle_beta   90.00
_cell.angle_gamma   90.00
#
_symmetry.space_group_name_H-M   'P 1'
#
loop_
_entity.id
_entity.type
_entity.pdbx_description
1 polymer ?
#
loop_
_entity_poly.entity_id
_entity_poly.type
_entity_poly.pdbx_seq_one_letter_code
_entity_poly.pdbx_strand_id
1 'polypeptide(L)'
;MTVLANLQKLYGGTYTEQNLLLSGTHTHSAPGGFMMDLLYDISTLGFLQETFDAYVDGITMSVRRAHENTRRGRIFINMGEVEGANINRSPTAYENNPETERRKYASNVDKTLVQLRFDSTEGQPLGALHWFAVHPTSMNNTNVFISSDNVGLASLLFEQRVDPGSLPGKVTHVASCHFAEERGCGSFVAGFASSNLGDVSPNTRGPRCEKSGLECDVSSSTCSRDERCFSSGPGEDMVSSTRIIAEKLLDKALELFNDRESSHEIKGPVRVIHQYVDMPQAVASVYDPQTRTFKKVSGCLPAMGYSFAAGTTDGPGAFTFKQATKTTNPFWNVVRNFLAAPKLEDEECQGSKPILLETGRLKFPYSWQPSIVSTQLAVLGDVAIACVPGEFTTMAGRRLRDAVSGAFAQKGRGKVHHVVVAGLCNTYSSYITTKEEYDVQRYEGASTIFGPHTLQIYLQQYERLAEAIAIGSPVDPGPDPPIFTKRLLSFITPVIFDSPKFRYGYGDVLLQPPREVTPGDKVMARFVSGHPRNNPRHGDTFLSVEKWTSNGTWAVVATDANWETRFEWIRTHKTLGTSEAVITWQIPPDVVPGDYRIGHFGDYKYIFGGVYPYSGFTRTFKASRGPAGASSRGSTPSGGYRGKREEGEVVEPASGYRSNTSKS
;
A
#
# COMPACT_ATOMS: atom_id res chain seq x y z
N MET A 1 -3.45 2.39 18.04
CA MET A 1 -3.67 3.17 19.29
C MET A 1 -4.62 4.35 19.07
N THR A 2 -4.33 5.38 18.25
CA THR A 2 -5.19 6.59 18.12
C THR A 2 -6.57 6.28 17.54
N VAL A 3 -6.65 5.46 16.48
CA VAL A 3 -7.93 4.98 15.94
C VAL A 3 -8.75 4.26 17.00
N LEU A 4 -8.11 3.34 17.75
CA LEU A 4 -8.77 2.63 18.85
C LEU A 4 -9.32 3.59 19.91
N ALA A 5 -8.51 4.57 20.33
CA ALA A 5 -8.95 5.59 21.30
C ALA A 5 -10.15 6.40 20.79
N ASN A 6 -10.20 6.73 19.51
CA ASN A 6 -11.34 7.41 18.88
C ASN A 6 -12.59 6.52 18.86
N LEU A 7 -12.44 5.25 18.52
CA LEU A 7 -13.54 4.28 18.53
C LEU A 7 -14.08 4.03 19.95
N GLN A 8 -13.19 3.98 20.95
CA GLN A 8 -13.59 3.86 22.37
C GLN A 8 -14.37 5.09 22.88
N LYS A 9 -14.02 6.30 22.42
CA LYS A 9 -14.82 7.49 22.72
C LYS A 9 -16.23 7.41 22.13
N LEU A 10 -16.40 6.79 20.96
CA LEU A 10 -17.69 6.65 20.27
C LEU A 10 -18.54 5.51 20.83
N TYR A 11 -17.92 4.37 21.14
CA TYR A 11 -18.61 3.10 21.40
C TYR A 11 -18.21 2.40 22.71
N GLY A 12 -17.50 3.10 23.60
CA GLY A 12 -17.05 2.54 24.88
C GLY A 12 -16.12 1.33 24.67
N GLY A 13 -16.31 0.29 25.47
CA GLY A 13 -15.50 -0.92 25.44
C GLY A 13 -15.78 -1.90 24.29
N THR A 14 -16.58 -1.54 23.29
CA THR A 14 -16.89 -2.42 22.14
C THR A 14 -15.65 -2.77 21.34
N TYR A 15 -14.78 -1.79 21.10
CA TYR A 15 -13.51 -1.97 20.38
C TYR A 15 -12.35 -2.01 21.35
N THR A 16 -11.49 -3.00 21.17
CA THR A 16 -10.30 -3.22 21.98
C THR A 16 -9.14 -3.64 21.07
N GLU A 17 -7.93 -3.72 21.61
CA GLU A 17 -6.78 -4.26 20.88
C GLU A 17 -7.00 -5.72 20.44
N GLN A 18 -7.87 -6.45 21.16
CA GLN A 18 -8.18 -7.83 20.83
C GLN A 18 -8.97 -7.96 19.52
N ASN A 19 -9.87 -7.03 19.19
CA ASN A 19 -10.83 -7.18 18.09
C ASN A 19 -10.70 -6.14 16.97
N LEU A 20 -9.70 -5.27 17.02
CA LEU A 20 -9.38 -4.31 15.96
C LEU A 20 -8.15 -4.78 15.19
N LEU A 21 -8.34 -5.12 13.91
CA LEU A 21 -7.28 -5.50 12.99
C LEU A 21 -7.13 -4.41 11.91
N LEU A 22 -5.95 -3.81 11.82
CA LEU A 22 -5.63 -2.82 10.79
C LEU A 22 -4.50 -3.37 9.91
N SER A 23 -4.80 -3.68 8.66
CA SER A 23 -3.84 -4.18 7.68
C SER A 23 -3.63 -3.14 6.58
N GLY A 24 -2.37 -2.81 6.28
CA GLY A 24 -2.03 -1.87 5.22
C GLY A 24 -2.20 -2.49 3.84
N THR A 25 -2.64 -1.71 2.86
CA THR A 25 -2.61 -2.10 1.44
C THR A 25 -1.18 -2.10 0.90
N HIS A 26 -0.29 -1.37 1.55
CA HIS A 26 1.12 -1.21 1.22
C HIS A 26 1.39 -0.41 -0.07
N THR A 27 0.45 0.43 -0.52
CA THR A 27 0.75 1.32 -1.65
C THR A 27 1.95 2.20 -1.34
N HIS A 28 2.90 2.27 -2.28
CA HIS A 28 4.09 3.12 -2.19
C HIS A 28 3.86 4.52 -2.77
N SER A 29 2.65 4.81 -3.22
CA SER A 29 2.25 6.09 -3.81
C SER A 29 1.27 6.88 -2.93
N ALA A 30 1.17 6.56 -1.65
CA ALA A 30 0.37 7.30 -0.67
C ALA A 30 1.25 8.27 0.15
N PRO A 31 0.67 9.29 0.81
CA PRO A 31 1.40 10.17 1.69
C PRO A 31 2.06 9.42 2.84
N GLY A 32 3.36 9.66 3.07
CA GLY A 32 4.12 9.12 4.20
C GLY A 32 4.18 10.10 5.38
N GLY A 33 5.08 9.80 6.34
CA GLY A 33 5.29 10.66 7.52
C GLY A 33 4.26 10.45 8.63
N PHE A 34 3.76 9.23 8.79
CA PHE A 34 2.77 8.89 9.83
C PHE A 34 3.26 7.79 10.78
N MET A 35 4.48 7.32 10.61
CA MET A 35 5.06 6.27 11.45
C MET A 35 5.59 6.83 12.77
N MET A 36 5.77 5.97 13.76
CA MET A 36 6.34 6.36 15.06
C MET A 36 7.84 6.07 15.17
N ASP A 37 8.38 5.23 14.30
CA ASP A 37 9.79 4.87 14.31
C ASP A 37 10.55 5.68 13.25
N LEU A 38 11.65 6.32 13.66
CA LEU A 38 12.33 7.34 12.86
C LEU A 38 12.77 6.87 11.48
N LEU A 39 13.29 5.65 11.37
CA LEU A 39 13.84 5.14 10.10
C LEU A 39 12.80 5.19 8.96
N TYR A 40 11.55 4.91 9.27
CA TYR A 40 10.47 4.87 8.28
C TYR A 40 9.99 6.26 7.82
N ASP A 41 10.29 7.30 8.61
CA ASP A 41 9.92 8.69 8.30
C ASP A 41 11.08 9.54 7.77
N ILE A 42 12.31 9.00 7.68
CA ILE A 42 13.47 9.77 7.17
C ILE A 42 13.24 10.25 5.74
N SER A 43 12.74 9.38 4.88
CA SER A 43 12.51 9.71 3.45
C SER A 43 11.41 10.75 3.25
N THR A 44 10.50 10.90 4.21
CA THR A 44 9.40 11.88 4.19
C THR A 44 9.73 13.15 4.97
N LEU A 45 11.00 13.32 5.39
CA LEU A 45 11.47 14.42 6.21
C LEU A 45 10.75 14.51 7.56
N GLY A 46 10.53 13.36 8.18
CA GLY A 46 9.96 13.23 9.51
C GLY A 46 8.43 13.08 9.50
N PHE A 47 7.85 13.24 10.68
CA PHE A 47 6.42 13.06 10.92
C PHE A 47 5.60 14.25 10.39
N LEU A 48 4.47 13.95 9.76
CA LEU A 48 3.52 14.91 9.21
C LEU A 48 2.16 14.74 9.88
N GLN A 49 1.79 15.70 10.73
CA GLN A 49 0.54 15.65 11.47
C GLN A 49 -0.68 15.56 10.54
N GLU A 50 -0.67 16.30 9.42
CA GLU A 50 -1.76 16.32 8.45
C GLU A 50 -2.00 14.93 7.82
N THR A 51 -0.93 14.21 7.50
CA THR A 51 -1.01 12.84 6.97
C THR A 51 -1.52 11.86 8.01
N PHE A 52 -0.98 11.94 9.23
CA PHE A 52 -1.41 11.09 10.35
C PHE A 52 -2.90 11.28 10.67
N ASP A 53 -3.36 12.53 10.78
CA ASP A 53 -4.76 12.85 11.04
C ASP A 53 -5.67 12.32 9.92
N ALA A 54 -5.26 12.47 8.65
CA ALA A 54 -6.01 11.94 7.51
C ALA A 54 -6.26 10.44 7.61
N TYR A 55 -5.23 9.67 7.94
CA TYR A 55 -5.38 8.21 8.10
C TYR A 55 -6.22 7.87 9.33
N VAL A 56 -5.98 8.52 10.46
CA VAL A 56 -6.75 8.27 11.69
C VAL A 56 -8.23 8.56 11.48
N ASP A 57 -8.56 9.69 10.87
CA ASP A 57 -9.94 10.11 10.63
C ASP A 57 -10.62 9.21 9.60
N GLY A 58 -9.94 8.91 8.49
CA GLY A 58 -10.47 8.04 7.45
C GLY A 58 -10.75 6.62 7.95
N ILE A 59 -9.81 6.02 8.69
CA ILE A 59 -9.99 4.67 9.27
C ILE A 59 -11.07 4.69 10.36
N THR A 60 -11.07 5.69 11.25
CA THR A 60 -12.12 5.83 12.27
C THR A 60 -13.50 5.96 11.64
N MET A 61 -13.63 6.78 10.57
CA MET A 61 -14.87 6.96 9.83
C MET A 61 -15.32 5.66 9.15
N SER A 62 -14.40 4.88 8.57
CA SER A 62 -14.75 3.62 7.90
C SER A 62 -15.33 2.61 8.90
N VAL A 63 -14.70 2.47 10.09
CA VAL A 63 -15.21 1.58 11.15
C VAL A 63 -16.54 2.09 11.70
N ARG A 64 -16.68 3.41 11.90
CA ARG A 64 -17.94 4.02 12.33
C ARG A 64 -19.08 3.71 11.36
N ARG A 65 -18.87 3.90 10.06
CA ARG A 65 -19.87 3.57 9.02
C ARG A 65 -20.22 2.09 9.03
N ALA A 66 -19.24 1.20 9.16
CA ALA A 66 -19.48 -0.24 9.25
C ALA A 66 -20.32 -0.58 10.51
N HIS A 67 -19.99 0.02 11.65
CA HIS A 67 -20.73 -0.16 12.90
C HIS A 67 -22.18 0.30 12.79
N GLU A 68 -22.41 1.51 12.31
CA GLU A 68 -23.75 2.12 12.18
C GLU A 68 -24.61 1.40 11.12
N ASN A 69 -24.00 0.70 10.15
CA ASN A 69 -24.67 -0.08 9.11
C ASN A 69 -24.68 -1.59 9.39
N THR A 70 -24.38 -2.02 10.62
CA THR A 70 -24.38 -3.44 10.99
C THR A 70 -25.75 -4.06 10.80
N ARG A 71 -25.80 -5.18 10.07
CA ARG A 71 -27.03 -5.93 9.80
C ARG A 71 -26.75 -7.44 9.75
N ARG A 72 -27.81 -8.24 9.86
CA ARG A 72 -27.70 -9.69 9.70
C ARG A 72 -27.31 -10.04 8.27
N GLY A 73 -26.39 -11.00 8.13
CA GLY A 73 -25.90 -11.44 6.84
C GLY A 73 -25.22 -12.80 6.91
N ARG A 74 -24.65 -13.20 5.79
CA ARG A 74 -23.92 -14.46 5.62
C ARG A 74 -22.54 -14.14 5.04
N ILE A 75 -21.54 -14.88 5.45
CA ILE A 75 -20.17 -14.74 4.98
C ILE A 75 -19.80 -16.00 4.20
N PHE A 76 -19.19 -15.81 3.04
CA PHE A 76 -18.73 -16.89 2.18
C PHE A 76 -17.25 -16.72 1.88
N ILE A 77 -16.52 -17.83 1.79
CA ILE A 77 -15.13 -17.83 1.30
C ILE A 77 -15.09 -18.54 -0.05
N ASN A 78 -14.29 -17.97 -0.96
CA ASN A 78 -13.93 -18.57 -2.24
C ASN A 78 -12.46 -18.26 -2.55
N MET A 79 -11.82 -19.08 -3.40
CA MET A 79 -10.40 -18.90 -3.74
C MET A 79 -10.16 -19.30 -5.20
N GLY A 80 -9.21 -18.60 -5.84
CA GLY A 80 -8.78 -18.93 -7.20
C GLY A 80 -7.42 -18.32 -7.52
N GLU A 81 -6.80 -18.78 -8.59
CA GLU A 81 -5.48 -18.31 -8.99
C GLU A 81 -5.56 -17.14 -9.96
N VAL A 82 -4.71 -16.12 -9.74
CA VAL A 82 -4.51 -14.98 -10.65
C VAL A 82 -3.20 -15.17 -11.41
N GLU A 83 -3.29 -15.26 -12.72
CA GLU A 83 -2.12 -15.46 -13.56
C GLU A 83 -1.55 -14.14 -14.10
N GLY A 84 -0.21 -14.05 -14.11
CA GLY A 84 0.52 -12.92 -14.70
C GLY A 84 0.30 -11.58 -13.99
N ALA A 85 -0.05 -11.60 -12.69
CA ALA A 85 -0.18 -10.40 -11.87
C ALA A 85 1.03 -10.16 -10.95
N ASN A 86 1.87 -11.19 -10.75
CA ASN A 86 3.00 -11.11 -9.84
C ASN A 86 4.18 -12.00 -10.29
N ILE A 87 5.39 -11.62 -9.85
CA ILE A 87 6.62 -12.42 -9.98
C ILE A 87 7.44 -12.30 -8.70
N ASN A 88 8.34 -13.26 -8.45
CA ASN A 88 9.32 -13.17 -7.38
C ASN A 88 10.46 -12.21 -7.79
N ARG A 89 10.75 -11.18 -6.97
CA ARG A 89 11.83 -10.22 -7.21
C ARG A 89 13.17 -10.61 -6.60
N SER A 90 13.19 -11.66 -5.77
CA SER A 90 14.36 -12.20 -5.09
C SER A 90 14.50 -13.72 -5.30
N PRO A 91 14.47 -14.22 -6.55
CA PRO A 91 14.35 -15.66 -6.83
C PRO A 91 15.51 -16.48 -6.25
N THR A 92 16.74 -15.95 -6.19
CA THR A 92 17.89 -16.67 -5.60
C THR A 92 17.76 -16.88 -4.10
N ALA A 93 17.06 -15.99 -3.39
CA ALA A 93 16.73 -16.21 -1.98
C ALA A 93 15.68 -17.31 -1.82
N TYR A 94 14.61 -17.26 -2.61
CA TYR A 94 13.58 -18.30 -2.61
C TYR A 94 14.18 -19.69 -2.94
N GLU A 95 15.07 -19.76 -3.92
CA GLU A 95 15.73 -21.01 -4.35
C GLU A 95 16.64 -21.61 -3.28
N ASN A 96 17.09 -20.85 -2.30
CA ASN A 96 17.86 -21.34 -1.17
C ASN A 96 17.03 -22.15 -0.15
N ASN A 97 15.71 -22.08 -0.21
CA ASN A 97 14.84 -22.96 0.59
C ASN A 97 14.99 -24.43 0.14
N PRO A 98 14.74 -25.41 1.02
CA PRO A 98 14.88 -26.82 0.70
C PRO A 98 14.08 -27.22 -0.56
N GLU A 99 14.72 -27.92 -1.48
CA GLU A 99 14.10 -28.33 -2.75
C GLU A 99 12.85 -29.17 -2.53
N THR A 100 12.85 -30.05 -1.53
CA THR A 100 11.70 -30.88 -1.15
C THR A 100 10.49 -30.06 -0.70
N GLU A 101 10.73 -28.86 -0.17
CA GLU A 101 9.67 -27.91 0.20
C GLU A 101 9.20 -27.11 -1.02
N ARG A 102 10.14 -26.57 -1.82
CA ARG A 102 9.81 -25.82 -3.03
C ARG A 102 8.96 -26.61 -4.04
N ARG A 103 9.25 -27.90 -4.18
CA ARG A 103 8.51 -28.82 -5.08
C ARG A 103 7.04 -29.06 -4.70
N LYS A 104 6.61 -28.65 -3.50
CA LYS A 104 5.19 -28.70 -3.11
C LYS A 104 4.35 -27.63 -3.84
N TYR A 105 4.98 -26.67 -4.47
CA TYR A 105 4.34 -25.50 -5.07
C TYR A 105 4.72 -25.33 -6.54
N ALA A 106 3.73 -25.02 -7.38
CA ALA A 106 3.93 -24.83 -8.80
C ALA A 106 4.68 -23.53 -9.16
N SER A 107 4.71 -22.56 -8.24
CA SER A 107 5.30 -21.22 -8.47
C SER A 107 6.13 -20.75 -7.26
N ASN A 108 7.10 -19.88 -7.54
CA ASN A 108 7.89 -19.18 -6.51
C ASN A 108 7.21 -17.92 -5.96
N VAL A 109 5.94 -17.70 -6.30
CA VAL A 109 5.02 -16.71 -5.71
C VAL A 109 3.68 -17.37 -5.43
N ASP A 110 2.91 -16.80 -4.50
CA ASP A 110 1.52 -17.24 -4.29
C ASP A 110 0.62 -16.53 -5.30
N LYS A 111 -0.11 -17.32 -6.06
CA LYS A 111 -1.08 -16.85 -7.06
C LYS A 111 -2.52 -16.87 -6.57
N THR A 112 -2.75 -17.39 -5.38
CA THR A 112 -4.10 -17.54 -4.82
C THR A 112 -4.66 -16.19 -4.36
N LEU A 113 -5.77 -15.78 -4.96
CA LEU A 113 -6.65 -14.74 -4.46
C LEU A 113 -7.67 -15.39 -3.53
N VAL A 114 -7.69 -14.95 -2.28
CA VAL A 114 -8.72 -15.36 -1.31
C VAL A 114 -9.78 -14.29 -1.22
N GLN A 115 -11.05 -14.65 -1.33
CA GLN A 115 -12.19 -13.75 -1.25
C GLN A 115 -13.10 -14.11 -0.10
N LEU A 116 -13.43 -13.14 0.77
CA LEU A 116 -14.62 -13.18 1.62
C LEU A 116 -15.71 -12.33 0.97
N ARG A 117 -16.89 -12.93 0.74
CA ARG A 117 -18.07 -12.25 0.26
C ARG A 117 -19.08 -12.12 1.41
N PHE A 118 -19.67 -10.94 1.51
CA PHE A 118 -20.68 -10.61 2.52
C PHE A 118 -22.02 -10.37 1.81
N ASP A 119 -23.01 -11.19 2.12
CA ASP A 119 -24.36 -11.06 1.59
C ASP A 119 -25.36 -10.78 2.75
N SER A 120 -26.44 -10.06 2.47
CA SER A 120 -27.57 -9.97 3.40
C SER A 120 -28.28 -11.33 3.56
N THR A 121 -29.20 -11.43 4.51
CA THR A 121 -30.06 -12.64 4.67
C THR A 121 -30.91 -12.93 3.43
N GLU A 122 -31.24 -11.90 2.66
CA GLU A 122 -32.00 -11.97 1.41
C GLU A 122 -31.10 -12.28 0.19
N GLY A 123 -29.77 -12.42 0.39
CA GLY A 123 -28.80 -12.72 -0.66
C GLY A 123 -28.35 -11.51 -1.48
N GLN A 124 -28.63 -10.28 -1.01
CA GLN A 124 -28.10 -9.07 -1.63
C GLN A 124 -26.63 -8.88 -1.25
N PRO A 125 -25.74 -8.54 -2.19
CA PRO A 125 -24.34 -8.32 -1.90
C PRO A 125 -24.14 -7.05 -1.06
N LEU A 126 -23.32 -7.17 0.00
CA LEU A 126 -22.97 -6.07 0.91
C LEU A 126 -21.54 -5.61 0.72
N GLY A 127 -20.65 -6.54 0.41
CA GLY A 127 -19.23 -6.27 0.23
C GLY A 127 -18.41 -7.50 -0.10
N ALA A 128 -17.13 -7.25 -0.42
CA ALA A 128 -16.15 -8.30 -0.61
C ALA A 128 -14.77 -7.84 -0.12
N LEU A 129 -14.04 -8.73 0.54
CA LEU A 129 -12.67 -8.51 0.99
C LEU A 129 -11.76 -9.56 0.38
N HIS A 130 -10.65 -9.13 -0.18
CA HIS A 130 -9.71 -9.99 -0.89
C HIS A 130 -8.32 -9.88 -0.27
N TRP A 131 -7.56 -10.99 -0.31
CA TRP A 131 -6.13 -11.03 -0.01
C TRP A 131 -5.38 -11.60 -1.21
N PHE A 132 -4.34 -10.88 -1.61
CA PHE A 132 -3.45 -11.33 -2.68
C PHE A 132 -2.00 -10.92 -2.38
N ALA A 133 -1.06 -11.76 -2.80
CA ALA A 133 0.36 -11.50 -2.63
C ALA A 133 0.90 -10.71 -3.83
N VAL A 134 0.88 -9.38 -3.74
CA VAL A 134 1.51 -8.48 -4.71
C VAL A 134 1.85 -7.15 -4.04
N HIS A 135 3.06 -6.62 -4.29
CA HIS A 135 3.39 -5.25 -3.91
C HIS A 135 2.58 -4.25 -4.75
N PRO A 136 1.99 -3.23 -4.15
CA PRO A 136 1.42 -2.12 -4.91
C PRO A 136 2.52 -1.11 -5.28
N THR A 137 3.38 -1.55 -6.21
CA THR A 137 4.54 -0.83 -6.77
C THR A 137 4.52 -0.83 -8.30
N SER A 138 3.34 -0.92 -8.91
CA SER A 138 3.16 -0.67 -10.35
C SER A 138 3.47 0.78 -10.69
N MET A 139 3.11 1.72 -9.79
CA MET A 139 3.63 3.09 -9.77
C MET A 139 5.03 3.05 -9.17
N ASN A 140 6.04 3.42 -9.95
CA ASN A 140 7.43 3.41 -9.51
C ASN A 140 7.80 4.66 -8.69
N ASN A 141 9.03 4.72 -8.18
CA ASN A 141 9.54 5.81 -7.33
C ASN A 141 9.72 7.16 -8.01
N THR A 142 9.38 7.29 -9.30
CA THR A 142 9.30 8.58 -10.02
C THR A 142 7.89 9.15 -10.03
N ASN A 143 6.89 8.39 -9.53
CA ASN A 143 5.52 8.88 -9.42
C ASN A 143 5.42 10.03 -8.42
N VAL A 144 4.76 11.11 -8.85
CA VAL A 144 4.53 12.33 -8.03
C VAL A 144 3.06 12.50 -7.62
N PHE A 145 2.19 11.57 -7.98
CA PHE A 145 0.77 11.58 -7.64
C PHE A 145 0.47 10.65 -6.47
N ILE A 146 -0.52 11.02 -5.67
CA ILE A 146 -1.12 10.11 -4.70
C ILE A 146 -1.94 9.07 -5.46
N SER A 147 -1.68 7.80 -5.18
CA SER A 147 -2.38 6.68 -5.80
C SER A 147 -2.49 5.50 -4.82
N SER A 148 -3.61 4.81 -4.87
CA SER A 148 -3.78 3.52 -4.18
C SER A 148 -3.18 2.35 -4.94
N ASP A 149 -2.51 2.62 -6.08
CA ASP A 149 -1.85 1.65 -6.95
C ASP A 149 -2.81 0.52 -7.43
N ASN A 150 -2.28 -0.64 -7.80
CA ASN A 150 -3.02 -1.74 -8.40
C ASN A 150 -4.15 -2.29 -7.52
N VAL A 151 -3.90 -2.52 -6.23
CA VAL A 151 -4.91 -3.09 -5.30
C VAL A 151 -6.04 -2.11 -5.00
N GLY A 152 -5.73 -0.82 -4.87
CA GLY A 152 -6.75 0.20 -4.65
C GLY A 152 -7.58 0.45 -5.91
N LEU A 153 -6.95 0.47 -7.08
CA LEU A 153 -7.68 0.56 -8.35
C LEU A 153 -8.59 -0.66 -8.55
N ALA A 154 -8.13 -1.88 -8.21
CA ALA A 154 -8.96 -3.08 -8.26
C ALA A 154 -10.19 -2.95 -7.36
N SER A 155 -10.03 -2.37 -6.15
CA SER A 155 -11.15 -2.12 -5.22
C SER A 155 -12.18 -1.17 -5.83
N LEU A 156 -11.75 -0.04 -6.37
CA LEU A 156 -12.63 0.95 -7.00
C LEU A 156 -13.37 0.38 -8.21
N LEU A 157 -12.66 -0.34 -9.07
CA LEU A 157 -13.25 -0.96 -10.27
C LEU A 157 -14.26 -2.05 -9.89
N PHE A 158 -13.99 -2.80 -8.81
CA PHE A 158 -14.91 -3.83 -8.34
C PHE A 158 -16.21 -3.21 -7.79
N GLU A 159 -16.11 -2.16 -6.95
CA GLU A 159 -17.27 -1.41 -6.48
C GLU A 159 -18.11 -0.85 -7.63
N GLN A 160 -17.47 -0.19 -8.60
CA GLN A 160 -18.15 0.36 -9.78
C GLN A 160 -18.80 -0.72 -10.66
N ARG A 161 -18.22 -1.94 -10.72
CA ARG A 161 -18.80 -3.04 -11.51
C ARG A 161 -20.04 -3.63 -10.86
N VAL A 162 -20.04 -3.73 -9.51
CA VAL A 162 -21.17 -4.29 -8.76
C VAL A 162 -22.26 -3.24 -8.53
N ASP A 163 -21.86 -1.99 -8.27
CA ASP A 163 -22.76 -0.84 -8.07
C ASP A 163 -22.36 0.34 -8.98
N PRO A 164 -22.80 0.34 -10.25
CA PRO A 164 -22.44 1.37 -11.23
C PRO A 164 -22.85 2.80 -10.84
N GLY A 165 -23.72 2.96 -9.85
CA GLY A 165 -24.13 4.27 -9.32
C GLY A 165 -23.17 4.83 -8.26
N SER A 166 -22.22 4.03 -7.78
CA SER A 166 -21.27 4.47 -6.78
C SER A 166 -20.19 5.35 -7.41
N LEU A 167 -19.92 6.51 -6.77
CA LEU A 167 -18.79 7.38 -7.11
C LEU A 167 -17.71 7.23 -6.05
N PRO A 168 -16.46 6.89 -6.44
CA PRO A 168 -15.35 6.88 -5.52
C PRO A 168 -15.20 8.25 -4.82
N GLY A 169 -14.95 8.24 -3.53
CA GLY A 169 -14.73 9.48 -2.77
C GLY A 169 -15.94 10.38 -2.60
N LYS A 170 -17.14 9.98 -3.05
CA LYS A 170 -18.36 10.73 -2.76
C LYS A 170 -18.71 10.60 -1.28
N VAL A 171 -18.08 11.41 -0.47
CA VAL A 171 -18.54 11.69 0.89
C VAL A 171 -19.61 12.76 0.78
N THR A 172 -20.83 12.35 0.56
CA THR A 172 -21.96 13.23 0.87
C THR A 172 -21.84 13.56 2.36
N HIS A 173 -22.03 14.83 2.70
CA HIS A 173 -22.05 15.27 4.09
C HIS A 173 -22.76 14.23 4.94
N VAL A 174 -22.12 13.81 6.05
CA VAL A 174 -22.55 12.74 6.96
C VAL A 174 -24.02 12.81 7.38
N ALA A 175 -24.68 13.95 7.19
CA ALA A 175 -26.09 14.18 7.48
C ALA A 175 -27.07 13.59 6.45
N SER A 176 -26.65 13.28 5.21
CA SER A 176 -27.56 12.81 4.16
C SER A 176 -27.45 11.32 3.81
N CYS A 177 -26.46 10.60 4.34
CA CYS A 177 -26.33 9.15 4.13
C CYS A 177 -26.91 8.32 5.30
N HIS A 178 -27.93 8.80 5.97
CA HIS A 178 -28.58 8.05 7.06
C HIS A 178 -29.47 6.89 6.60
N PHE A 179 -29.77 6.80 5.31
CA PHE A 179 -30.61 5.72 4.77
C PHE A 179 -30.00 5.17 3.48
N ALA A 180 -29.88 3.84 3.44
CA ALA A 180 -29.39 3.06 2.29
C ALA A 180 -30.24 3.17 1.00
N GLU A 181 -31.26 4.01 0.99
CA GLU A 181 -32.20 4.20 -0.13
C GLU A 181 -31.91 5.46 -0.97
N GLU A 182 -30.98 6.34 -0.55
CA GLU A 182 -30.64 7.50 -1.38
C GLU A 182 -29.60 7.11 -2.44
N ARG A 183 -29.99 7.19 -3.70
CA ARG A 183 -29.14 7.00 -4.87
C ARG A 183 -27.90 7.90 -4.77
N GLY A 184 -26.74 7.29 -4.61
CA GLY A 184 -25.45 7.99 -4.57
C GLY A 184 -24.56 7.70 -3.36
N CYS A 185 -25.07 7.00 -2.33
CA CYS A 185 -24.25 6.34 -1.33
C CYS A 185 -24.12 4.89 -1.76
N GLY A 186 -22.96 4.50 -2.32
CA GLY A 186 -22.72 3.13 -2.72
C GLY A 186 -23.00 2.18 -1.56
N SER A 187 -23.86 1.19 -1.79
CA SER A 187 -24.26 0.20 -0.79
C SER A 187 -23.27 -0.96 -0.69
N PHE A 188 -22.40 -1.10 -1.68
CA PHE A 188 -21.42 -2.18 -1.81
C PHE A 188 -19.99 -1.66 -1.56
N VAL A 189 -19.20 -2.40 -0.80
CA VAL A 189 -17.80 -2.06 -0.47
C VAL A 189 -16.88 -3.21 -0.88
N ALA A 190 -15.81 -2.90 -1.60
CA ALA A 190 -14.77 -3.85 -1.94
C ALA A 190 -13.41 -3.42 -1.39
N GLY A 191 -12.60 -4.39 -0.95
CA GLY A 191 -11.24 -4.18 -0.50
C GLY A 191 -10.30 -5.27 -1.01
N PHE A 192 -9.08 -4.85 -1.42
CA PHE A 192 -7.98 -5.76 -1.71
C PHE A 192 -6.87 -5.50 -0.71
N ALA A 193 -6.55 -6.50 0.10
CA ALA A 193 -5.59 -6.45 1.19
C ALA A 193 -4.31 -7.21 0.85
N SER A 194 -3.23 -6.83 1.51
CA SER A 194 -1.93 -7.48 1.39
C SER A 194 -1.93 -8.87 2.03
N SER A 195 -1.20 -9.81 1.41
CA SER A 195 -0.88 -11.11 1.97
C SER A 195 0.64 -11.22 2.20
N ASN A 196 1.25 -12.37 1.95
CA ASN A 196 2.69 -12.62 2.04
C ASN A 196 3.42 -12.12 0.78
N LEU A 197 3.57 -10.81 0.69
CA LEU A 197 4.04 -10.09 -0.49
C LEU A 197 5.52 -9.70 -0.46
N GLY A 198 6.26 -10.03 0.62
CA GLY A 198 7.60 -9.48 0.88
C GLY A 198 8.58 -9.57 -0.31
N ASP A 199 8.62 -10.68 -1.01
CA ASP A 199 9.47 -10.90 -2.18
C ASP A 199 8.74 -10.84 -3.52
N VAL A 200 7.54 -10.22 -3.56
CA VAL A 200 6.62 -10.31 -4.71
C VAL A 200 6.40 -8.96 -5.38
N SER A 201 6.64 -8.88 -6.68
CA SER A 201 6.56 -7.68 -7.52
C SER A 201 5.42 -7.75 -8.54
N PRO A 202 4.71 -6.63 -8.84
CA PRO A 202 3.76 -6.51 -9.95
C PRO A 202 4.46 -6.27 -11.30
N ASN A 203 5.78 -6.03 -11.30
CA ASN A 203 6.54 -5.65 -12.49
C ASN A 203 6.92 -6.89 -13.30
N THR A 204 5.91 -7.50 -13.92
CA THR A 204 5.93 -8.85 -14.51
C THR A 204 6.79 -9.01 -15.77
N ARG A 205 7.29 -7.92 -16.36
CA ARG A 205 8.34 -8.01 -17.40
C ARG A 205 9.72 -8.35 -16.82
N GLY A 206 9.86 -8.26 -15.51
CA GLY A 206 11.08 -8.54 -14.77
C GLY A 206 12.15 -7.45 -14.89
N PRO A 207 13.31 -7.68 -14.22
CA PRO A 207 14.37 -6.70 -14.12
C PRO A 207 15.25 -6.66 -15.39
N ARG A 208 15.57 -5.43 -15.82
CA ARG A 208 16.52 -5.17 -16.90
C ARG A 208 17.37 -3.96 -16.58
N CYS A 209 18.54 -3.90 -17.19
CA CYS A 209 19.44 -2.77 -17.12
C CYS A 209 18.82 -1.57 -17.85
N GLU A 210 18.71 -0.43 -17.14
CA GLU A 210 17.88 0.71 -17.53
C GLU A 210 18.23 1.32 -18.90
N LYS A 211 19.53 1.35 -19.25
CA LYS A 211 19.99 1.98 -20.50
C LYS A 211 20.22 0.97 -21.62
N SER A 212 20.82 -0.17 -21.30
CA SER A 212 21.19 -1.19 -22.29
C SER A 212 20.06 -2.16 -22.61
N GLY A 213 19.06 -2.31 -21.74
CA GLY A 213 18.02 -3.32 -21.85
C GLY A 213 18.48 -4.76 -21.60
N LEU A 214 19.76 -4.96 -21.26
CA LEU A 214 20.33 -6.26 -20.94
C LEU A 214 19.73 -6.83 -19.65
N GLU A 215 19.89 -8.15 -19.48
CA GLU A 215 19.47 -8.81 -18.24
C GLU A 215 20.37 -8.36 -17.07
N CYS A 216 19.76 -8.18 -15.91
CA CYS A 216 20.49 -7.92 -14.68
C CYS A 216 21.18 -9.21 -14.19
N ASP A 217 22.27 -9.06 -13.43
CA ASP A 217 22.80 -10.15 -12.63
C ASP A 217 21.73 -10.60 -11.62
N VAL A 218 21.29 -11.83 -11.74
CA VAL A 218 20.19 -12.40 -10.95
C VAL A 218 20.52 -12.46 -9.45
N SER A 219 21.80 -12.65 -9.09
CA SER A 219 22.21 -12.81 -7.71
C SER A 219 22.29 -11.50 -6.94
N SER A 220 22.75 -10.45 -7.58
CA SER A 220 23.03 -9.15 -6.96
C SER A 220 22.07 -8.03 -7.40
N SER A 221 21.22 -8.29 -8.40
CA SER A 221 20.36 -7.27 -9.05
C SER A 221 21.17 -6.05 -9.50
N THR A 222 22.31 -6.29 -10.15
CA THR A 222 23.19 -5.24 -10.67
C THR A 222 23.36 -5.35 -12.18
N CYS A 223 23.82 -4.25 -12.78
CA CYS A 223 24.16 -4.13 -14.18
C CYS A 223 25.64 -3.79 -14.34
N SER A 224 26.18 -4.08 -15.54
CA SER A 224 27.48 -3.54 -15.95
C SER A 224 27.35 -2.06 -16.34
N ARG A 225 28.46 -1.28 -16.28
CA ARG A 225 28.54 0.09 -16.79
C ARG A 225 27.72 1.16 -16.06
N ASP A 226 27.67 1.13 -14.73
CA ASP A 226 27.01 2.17 -13.90
C ASP A 226 25.56 2.49 -14.29
N GLU A 227 24.82 1.46 -14.71
CA GLU A 227 23.39 1.56 -14.92
C GLU A 227 22.62 0.76 -13.86
N ARG A 228 21.38 1.15 -13.62
CA ARG A 228 20.53 0.52 -12.60
C ARG A 228 19.80 -0.67 -13.18
N CYS A 229 19.62 -1.70 -12.34
CA CYS A 229 18.75 -2.82 -12.60
C CYS A 229 17.33 -2.43 -12.17
N PHE A 230 16.39 -2.40 -13.10
CA PHE A 230 15.04 -1.91 -12.86
C PHE A 230 13.98 -2.83 -13.48
N SER A 231 12.95 -3.18 -12.70
CA SER A 231 11.82 -3.98 -13.15
C SER A 231 10.74 -3.10 -13.77
N SER A 232 10.12 -3.58 -14.84
CA SER A 232 9.01 -2.89 -15.46
C SER A 232 7.71 -3.71 -15.43
N GLY A 233 6.59 -3.01 -15.32
CA GLY A 233 5.26 -3.60 -15.35
C GLY A 233 4.84 -4.05 -16.76
N PRO A 234 3.68 -4.70 -16.90
CA PRO A 234 3.20 -5.26 -18.16
C PRO A 234 2.76 -4.20 -19.18
N GLY A 235 2.47 -2.98 -18.77
CA GLY A 235 2.04 -1.87 -19.63
C GLY A 235 3.21 -1.09 -20.25
N GLU A 236 2.89 -0.10 -21.08
CA GLU A 236 3.88 0.78 -21.70
C GLU A 236 4.49 1.75 -20.69
N ASP A 237 3.71 2.14 -19.67
CA ASP A 237 4.11 3.00 -18.59
C ASP A 237 3.59 2.47 -17.23
N MET A 238 3.89 3.19 -16.14
CA MET A 238 3.45 2.81 -14.80
C MET A 238 1.92 2.90 -14.63
N VAL A 239 1.26 3.82 -15.32
CA VAL A 239 -0.20 4.01 -15.24
C VAL A 239 -0.93 2.86 -15.90
N SER A 240 -0.54 2.51 -17.12
CA SER A 240 -1.08 1.35 -17.84
C SER A 240 -0.74 0.02 -17.14
N SER A 241 0.46 -0.10 -16.57
CA SER A 241 0.85 -1.26 -15.76
C SER A 241 -0.04 -1.44 -14.53
N THR A 242 -0.30 -0.36 -13.79
CA THR A 242 -1.21 -0.36 -12.64
C THR A 242 -2.59 -0.85 -13.03
N ARG A 243 -3.12 -0.34 -14.14
CA ARG A 243 -4.44 -0.74 -14.64
C ARG A 243 -4.49 -2.21 -15.04
N ILE A 244 -3.49 -2.70 -15.78
CA ILE A 244 -3.44 -4.11 -16.22
C ILE A 244 -3.41 -5.07 -15.02
N ILE A 245 -2.60 -4.76 -13.99
CA ILE A 245 -2.56 -5.60 -12.78
C ILE A 245 -3.90 -5.52 -12.04
N ALA A 246 -4.47 -4.31 -11.87
CA ALA A 246 -5.76 -4.14 -11.21
C ALA A 246 -6.89 -4.90 -11.93
N GLU A 247 -6.93 -4.86 -13.28
CA GLU A 247 -7.93 -5.58 -14.08
C GLU A 247 -7.79 -7.11 -13.93
N LYS A 248 -6.56 -7.65 -13.85
CA LYS A 248 -6.34 -9.09 -13.58
C LYS A 248 -6.89 -9.51 -12.21
N LEU A 249 -6.68 -8.68 -11.18
CA LEU A 249 -7.25 -8.92 -9.85
C LEU A 249 -8.77 -8.83 -9.87
N LEU A 250 -9.30 -7.81 -10.54
CA LEU A 250 -10.74 -7.59 -10.71
C LEU A 250 -11.42 -8.77 -11.40
N ASP A 251 -10.87 -9.22 -12.53
CA ASP A 251 -11.48 -10.30 -13.33
C ASP A 251 -11.61 -11.57 -12.50
N LYS A 252 -10.55 -11.97 -11.79
CA LYS A 252 -10.61 -13.14 -10.90
C LYS A 252 -11.56 -12.91 -9.72
N ALA A 253 -11.55 -11.73 -9.12
CA ALA A 253 -12.44 -11.40 -8.01
C ALA A 253 -13.92 -11.44 -8.44
N LEU A 254 -14.26 -10.98 -9.65
CA LEU A 254 -15.61 -11.07 -10.21
C LEU A 254 -15.99 -12.53 -10.54
N GLU A 255 -15.07 -13.32 -11.07
CA GLU A 255 -15.29 -14.76 -11.28
C GLU A 255 -15.69 -15.44 -9.98
N LEU A 256 -14.87 -15.27 -8.91
CA LEU A 256 -15.13 -15.85 -7.60
C LEU A 256 -16.42 -15.31 -6.95
N PHE A 257 -16.70 -14.02 -7.14
CA PHE A 257 -17.90 -13.37 -6.60
C PHE A 257 -19.19 -13.92 -7.21
N ASN A 258 -19.16 -14.25 -8.50
CA ASN A 258 -20.30 -14.78 -9.24
C ASN A 258 -20.44 -16.31 -9.08
N ASP A 259 -19.37 -17.00 -8.72
CA ASP A 259 -19.40 -18.44 -8.44
C ASP A 259 -20.00 -18.71 -7.05
N ARG A 260 -21.31 -18.81 -7.03
CA ARG A 260 -22.07 -19.09 -5.79
C ARG A 260 -22.10 -20.58 -5.43
N GLU A 261 -21.90 -21.46 -6.39
CA GLU A 261 -21.99 -22.89 -6.20
C GLU A 261 -20.75 -23.44 -5.47
N SER A 262 -19.56 -22.97 -5.81
CA SER A 262 -18.30 -23.38 -5.17
C SER A 262 -18.00 -22.58 -3.89
N SER A 263 -18.76 -21.55 -3.57
CA SER A 263 -18.55 -20.71 -2.39
C SER A 263 -18.91 -21.47 -1.12
N HIS A 264 -17.97 -21.55 -0.16
CA HIS A 264 -18.19 -22.14 1.15
C HIS A 264 -18.73 -21.10 2.13
N GLU A 265 -19.91 -21.40 2.74
CA GLU A 265 -20.47 -20.54 3.79
C GLU A 265 -19.76 -20.74 5.12
N ILE A 266 -19.17 -19.69 5.64
CA ILE A 266 -18.48 -19.69 6.94
C ILE A 266 -19.52 -19.69 8.06
N LYS A 267 -19.46 -20.72 8.91
CA LYS A 267 -20.34 -20.90 10.07
C LYS A 267 -19.54 -21.20 11.32
N GLY A 268 -19.92 -20.57 12.42
CA GLY A 268 -19.28 -20.82 13.70
C GLY A 268 -19.00 -19.53 14.48
N PRO A 269 -18.32 -19.65 15.62
CA PRO A 269 -18.01 -18.51 16.47
C PRO A 269 -16.90 -17.64 15.87
N VAL A 270 -16.95 -16.36 16.21
CA VAL A 270 -15.83 -15.44 16.02
C VAL A 270 -14.96 -15.48 17.28
N ARG A 271 -13.68 -15.73 17.10
CA ARG A 271 -12.69 -15.77 18.18
C ARG A 271 -11.46 -14.97 17.75
N VAL A 272 -10.91 -14.17 18.63
CA VAL A 272 -9.73 -13.36 18.34
C VAL A 272 -8.81 -13.38 19.56
N ILE A 273 -7.51 -13.46 19.30
CA ILE A 273 -6.46 -13.29 20.31
C ILE A 273 -5.42 -12.33 19.76
N HIS A 274 -5.01 -11.40 20.61
CA HIS A 274 -3.93 -10.45 20.37
C HIS A 274 -2.88 -10.56 21.48
N GLN A 275 -1.60 -10.47 21.11
CA GLN A 275 -0.48 -10.41 22.06
C GLN A 275 0.64 -9.53 21.50
N TYR A 276 1.18 -8.66 22.33
CA TYR A 276 2.43 -7.98 22.05
C TYR A 276 3.63 -8.88 22.35
N VAL A 277 4.65 -8.83 21.52
CA VAL A 277 5.88 -9.64 21.64
C VAL A 277 7.10 -8.72 21.61
N ASP A 278 7.93 -8.76 22.63
CA ASP A 278 9.26 -8.16 22.61
C ASP A 278 10.20 -9.09 21.83
N MET A 279 10.40 -8.80 20.55
CA MET A 279 11.11 -9.69 19.62
C MET A 279 12.57 -9.96 20.01
N PRO A 280 13.35 -8.98 20.48
CA PRO A 280 14.70 -9.23 21.00
C PRO A 280 14.74 -10.20 22.20
N GLN A 281 13.71 -10.25 23.03
CA GLN A 281 13.62 -11.13 24.19
C GLN A 281 12.89 -12.45 23.90
N ALA A 282 12.26 -12.54 22.73
CA ALA A 282 11.48 -13.72 22.36
C ALA A 282 12.41 -14.90 22.07
N VAL A 283 12.00 -16.08 22.55
CA VAL A 283 12.77 -17.33 22.41
C VAL A 283 11.94 -18.35 21.67
N ALA A 284 12.55 -19.02 20.71
CA ALA A 284 11.98 -20.14 19.99
C ALA A 284 12.87 -21.38 20.12
N SER A 285 12.30 -22.55 19.84
CA SER A 285 13.01 -23.82 19.79
C SER A 285 13.21 -24.24 18.33
N VAL A 286 14.45 -24.53 17.94
CA VAL A 286 14.81 -24.99 16.59
C VAL A 286 15.40 -26.39 16.70
N TYR A 287 14.87 -27.32 15.88
CA TYR A 287 15.45 -28.66 15.78
C TYR A 287 16.77 -28.61 15.01
N ASP A 288 17.81 -29.13 15.62
CA ASP A 288 19.13 -29.29 15.00
C ASP A 288 19.27 -30.74 14.50
N PRO A 289 19.28 -30.97 13.19
CA PRO A 289 19.37 -32.33 12.65
C PRO A 289 20.74 -32.98 12.89
N GLN A 290 21.80 -32.22 13.12
CA GLN A 290 23.14 -32.76 13.39
C GLN A 290 23.22 -33.34 14.78
N THR A 291 22.75 -32.61 15.78
CA THR A 291 22.74 -33.06 17.18
C THR A 291 21.47 -33.83 17.55
N ARG A 292 20.45 -33.83 16.69
CA ARG A 292 19.12 -34.40 16.94
C ARG A 292 18.45 -33.88 18.22
N THR A 293 18.76 -32.63 18.57
CA THR A 293 18.21 -31.96 19.76
C THR A 293 17.55 -30.64 19.39
N PHE A 294 16.71 -30.13 20.29
CA PHE A 294 16.17 -28.80 20.16
C PHE A 294 17.12 -27.80 20.83
N LYS A 295 17.49 -26.76 20.09
CA LYS A 295 18.24 -25.60 20.59
C LYS A 295 17.30 -24.43 20.79
N LYS A 296 17.51 -23.68 21.88
CA LYS A 296 16.84 -22.38 22.09
C LYS A 296 17.58 -21.32 21.29
N VAL A 297 16.82 -20.52 20.54
CA VAL A 297 17.29 -19.37 19.78
C VAL A 297 16.48 -18.15 20.19
N SER A 298 17.09 -16.97 20.17
CA SER A 298 16.45 -15.71 20.49
C SER A 298 16.40 -14.78 19.30
N GLY A 299 15.52 -13.79 19.35
CA GLY A 299 15.57 -12.66 18.45
C GLY A 299 16.76 -11.75 18.76
N CYS A 300 17.13 -10.92 17.80
CA CYS A 300 18.22 -9.95 17.90
C CYS A 300 17.67 -8.53 18.09
N LEU A 301 18.49 -7.61 18.57
CA LEU A 301 18.18 -6.19 18.45
C LEU A 301 17.99 -5.83 16.97
N PRO A 302 17.06 -4.91 16.64
CA PRO A 302 16.82 -4.50 15.26
C PRO A 302 18.10 -4.00 14.57
N ALA A 303 18.38 -4.54 13.39
CA ALA A 303 19.48 -4.09 12.55
C ALA A 303 19.19 -4.25 11.07
N MET A 304 19.64 -3.28 10.24
CA MET A 304 19.55 -3.31 8.79
C MET A 304 20.89 -3.71 8.18
N GLY A 305 20.85 -4.65 7.23
CA GLY A 305 22.04 -5.09 6.50
C GLY A 305 22.39 -4.18 5.32
N TYR A 306 23.59 -4.38 4.74
CA TYR A 306 24.08 -3.60 3.59
C TYR A 306 23.16 -3.67 2.38
N SER A 307 22.57 -4.83 2.10
CA SER A 307 21.67 -5.01 0.95
C SER A 307 20.35 -4.27 1.07
N PHE A 308 19.96 -3.80 2.27
CA PHE A 308 18.83 -2.86 2.44
C PHE A 308 19.04 -1.58 1.64
N ALA A 309 20.23 -0.99 1.70
CA ALA A 309 20.55 0.25 0.99
C ALA A 309 20.65 0.07 -0.54
N ALA A 310 20.76 -1.17 -1.02
CA ALA A 310 20.70 -1.48 -2.44
C ALA A 310 19.30 -1.34 -3.04
N GLY A 311 18.25 -1.31 -2.21
CA GLY A 311 16.87 -1.34 -2.65
C GLY A 311 16.51 -2.65 -3.35
N THR A 312 15.39 -2.62 -4.08
CA THR A 312 14.89 -3.76 -4.88
C THR A 312 14.94 -3.44 -6.37
N THR A 313 14.60 -4.40 -7.20
CA THR A 313 14.43 -4.17 -8.65
C THR A 313 13.21 -3.30 -8.96
N ASP A 314 12.25 -3.17 -8.04
CA ASP A 314 11.10 -2.27 -8.16
C ASP A 314 11.44 -0.80 -7.82
N GLY A 315 12.51 -0.61 -7.04
CA GLY A 315 13.03 0.68 -6.63
C GLY A 315 14.50 0.55 -6.23
N PRO A 316 15.45 0.63 -7.19
CA PRO A 316 16.87 0.59 -6.89
C PRO A 316 17.27 1.64 -5.86
N GLY A 317 18.13 1.25 -4.93
CA GLY A 317 18.63 2.09 -3.85
C GLY A 317 19.65 3.14 -4.31
N ALA A 318 20.27 3.77 -3.32
CA ALA A 318 21.28 4.81 -3.53
C ALA A 318 22.69 4.25 -3.54
N PHE A 319 23.62 5.03 -4.09
CA PHE A 319 25.05 4.75 -4.13
C PHE A 319 25.39 3.42 -4.86
N THR A 320 26.46 2.76 -4.43
CA THR A 320 27.00 1.52 -5.03
C THR A 320 26.65 0.27 -4.22
N PHE A 321 25.63 0.33 -3.39
CA PHE A 321 25.17 -0.86 -2.65
C PHE A 321 24.63 -1.92 -3.59
N LYS A 322 24.87 -3.18 -3.22
CA LYS A 322 24.43 -4.35 -4.00
C LYS A 322 23.64 -5.31 -3.13
N GLN A 323 22.65 -5.97 -3.70
CA GLN A 323 21.97 -7.07 -3.03
C GLN A 323 22.92 -8.28 -2.88
N ALA A 324 22.57 -9.20 -1.98
CA ALA A 324 23.37 -10.36 -1.61
C ALA A 324 24.78 -10.01 -1.07
N THR A 325 24.95 -8.82 -0.49
CA THR A 325 26.20 -8.40 0.15
C THR A 325 26.33 -9.08 1.52
N LYS A 326 27.40 -9.87 1.68
CA LYS A 326 27.73 -10.60 2.93
C LYS A 326 28.97 -10.07 3.64
N THR A 327 29.58 -8.99 3.15
CA THR A 327 30.79 -8.38 3.71
C THR A 327 30.55 -6.91 3.96
N THR A 328 31.23 -6.35 4.95
CA THR A 328 31.18 -4.93 5.26
C THR A 328 32.09 -4.13 4.31
N ASN A 329 31.78 -2.84 4.17
CA ASN A 329 32.60 -1.88 3.42
C ASN A 329 33.25 -0.90 4.40
N PRO A 330 34.63 -0.75 4.40
CA PRO A 330 35.33 0.10 5.35
C PRO A 330 34.84 1.56 5.39
N PHE A 331 34.54 2.15 4.25
CA PHE A 331 34.01 3.53 4.18
C PHE A 331 32.68 3.64 4.89
N TRP A 332 31.72 2.76 4.55
CA TRP A 332 30.41 2.76 5.18
C TRP A 332 30.45 2.34 6.65
N ASN A 333 31.44 1.54 7.05
CA ASN A 333 31.66 1.23 8.47
C ASN A 333 32.01 2.48 9.28
N VAL A 334 32.81 3.40 8.72
CA VAL A 334 33.09 4.69 9.39
C VAL A 334 31.81 5.51 9.57
N VAL A 335 31.00 5.62 8.51
CA VAL A 335 29.71 6.34 8.57
C VAL A 335 28.77 5.69 9.59
N ARG A 336 28.62 4.38 9.56
CA ARG A 336 27.83 3.61 10.52
C ARG A 336 28.30 3.85 11.96
N ASN A 337 29.59 3.73 12.20
CA ASN A 337 30.17 3.83 13.55
C ASN A 337 29.99 5.23 14.16
N PHE A 338 29.84 6.27 13.31
CA PHE A 338 29.48 7.61 13.78
C PHE A 338 28.05 7.65 14.35
N LEU A 339 27.14 6.86 13.81
CA LEU A 339 25.76 6.76 14.30
C LEU A 339 25.68 5.82 15.51
N ALA A 340 26.01 4.55 15.30
CA ALA A 340 26.11 3.52 16.34
C ALA A 340 26.98 2.37 15.82
N ALA A 341 28.09 2.08 16.50
CA ALA A 341 28.88 0.91 16.20
C ALA A 341 28.19 -0.35 16.74
N PRO A 342 27.99 -1.41 15.93
CA PRO A 342 27.50 -2.67 16.44
C PRO A 342 28.51 -3.29 17.40
N LYS A 343 28.00 -3.97 18.39
CA LYS A 343 28.81 -4.77 19.29
C LYS A 343 29.01 -6.19 18.74
N LEU A 344 29.98 -6.90 19.25
CA LEU A 344 30.22 -8.29 18.86
C LEU A 344 28.97 -9.17 19.06
N GLU A 345 28.27 -8.98 20.17
CA GLU A 345 27.02 -9.68 20.47
C GLU A 345 25.91 -9.45 19.43
N ASP A 346 25.86 -8.24 18.81
CA ASP A 346 24.90 -7.90 17.77
C ASP A 346 25.27 -8.61 16.45
N GLU A 347 26.56 -8.59 16.09
CA GLU A 347 27.08 -9.25 14.90
C GLU A 347 26.92 -10.78 14.99
N GLU A 348 27.21 -11.37 16.14
CA GLU A 348 26.99 -12.80 16.39
C GLU A 348 25.50 -13.18 16.30
N CYS A 349 24.60 -12.37 16.87
CA CYS A 349 23.17 -12.59 16.80
C CYS A 349 22.63 -12.48 15.38
N GLN A 350 23.02 -11.44 14.63
CA GLN A 350 22.60 -11.21 13.24
C GLN A 350 23.24 -12.19 12.24
N GLY A 351 24.32 -12.87 12.63
CA GLY A 351 24.94 -13.96 11.87
C GLY A 351 25.42 -13.54 10.47
N SER A 352 24.79 -14.08 9.41
CA SER A 352 25.19 -13.84 8.01
C SER A 352 24.97 -12.40 7.52
N LYS A 353 24.27 -11.54 8.29
CA LYS A 353 23.99 -10.16 7.93
C LYS A 353 25.13 -9.22 8.31
N PRO A 354 25.84 -8.59 7.37
CA PRO A 354 26.72 -7.48 7.68
C PRO A 354 25.87 -6.24 8.03
N ILE A 355 26.00 -5.75 9.27
CA ILE A 355 25.18 -4.66 9.79
C ILE A 355 25.60 -3.32 9.17
N LEU A 356 24.68 -2.64 8.50
CA LEU A 356 24.84 -1.27 8.02
C LEU A 356 24.31 -0.24 9.03
N LEU A 357 23.16 -0.50 9.66
CA LEU A 357 22.54 0.36 10.65
C LEU A 357 22.14 -0.47 11.86
N GLU A 358 22.72 -0.18 13.03
CA GLU A 358 22.38 -0.80 14.32
C GLU A 358 21.20 -0.07 14.96
N THR A 359 20.02 -0.19 14.33
CA THR A 359 18.82 0.58 14.66
C THR A 359 18.26 0.27 16.05
N GLY A 360 18.51 -0.92 16.57
CA GLY A 360 18.12 -1.32 17.92
C GLY A 360 18.82 -0.54 19.03
N ARG A 361 20.00 0.00 18.76
CA ARG A 361 20.76 0.86 19.68
C ARG A 361 20.53 2.35 19.45
N LEU A 362 19.93 2.73 18.33
CA LEU A 362 19.62 4.12 17.98
C LEU A 362 18.29 4.54 18.66
N LYS A 363 18.41 5.34 19.71
CA LYS A 363 17.29 5.81 20.55
C LYS A 363 17.09 7.34 20.53
N PHE A 364 17.94 8.06 19.80
CA PHE A 364 17.84 9.52 19.66
C PHE A 364 17.40 9.89 18.23
N PRO A 365 16.43 10.80 18.09
CA PRO A 365 15.62 11.48 19.12
C PRO A 365 14.56 10.57 19.76
N TYR A 366 14.22 9.46 19.13
CA TYR A 366 13.35 8.37 19.58
C TYR A 366 13.77 7.08 18.84
N SER A 367 13.12 5.96 19.11
CA SER A 367 13.49 4.66 18.49
C SER A 367 13.44 4.74 16.96
N TRP A 368 14.43 4.12 16.31
CA TRP A 368 14.52 4.07 14.86
C TRP A 368 13.69 2.94 14.25
N GLN A 369 13.54 1.83 14.98
CA GLN A 369 12.69 0.70 14.59
C GLN A 369 12.02 0.10 15.83
N PRO A 370 10.88 -0.61 15.68
CA PRO A 370 10.18 -1.24 16.79
C PRO A 370 10.97 -2.43 17.35
N SER A 371 10.86 -2.67 18.65
CA SER A 371 11.28 -3.92 19.31
C SER A 371 10.08 -4.76 19.70
N ILE A 372 8.98 -4.11 20.09
CA ILE A 372 7.71 -4.76 20.47
C ILE A 372 6.77 -4.70 19.27
N VAL A 373 6.24 -5.86 18.90
CA VAL A 373 5.34 -6.02 17.75
C VAL A 373 4.00 -6.61 18.16
N SER A 374 2.96 -6.27 17.42
CA SER A 374 1.62 -6.84 17.58
C SER A 374 1.51 -8.16 16.82
N THR A 375 1.07 -9.22 17.49
CA THR A 375 0.67 -10.48 16.84
C THR A 375 -0.79 -10.76 17.14
N GLN A 376 -1.57 -11.11 16.12
CA GLN A 376 -3.01 -11.27 16.26
C GLN A 376 -3.52 -12.38 15.36
N LEU A 377 -4.41 -13.21 15.89
CA LEU A 377 -5.05 -14.28 15.15
C LEU A 377 -6.56 -14.19 15.35
N ALA A 378 -7.29 -14.05 14.25
CA ALA A 378 -8.75 -14.08 14.24
C ALA A 378 -9.25 -15.36 13.59
N VAL A 379 -10.31 -15.95 14.12
CA VAL A 379 -10.99 -17.12 13.57
C VAL A 379 -12.46 -16.80 13.37
N LEU A 380 -12.92 -16.91 12.15
CA LEU A 380 -14.30 -16.78 11.73
C LEU A 380 -14.80 -18.17 11.34
N GLY A 381 -15.49 -18.86 12.26
CA GLY A 381 -15.91 -20.25 12.02
C GLY A 381 -14.72 -21.17 11.76
N ASP A 382 -14.50 -21.52 10.50
CA ASP A 382 -13.43 -22.43 10.02
C ASP A 382 -12.34 -21.72 9.19
N VAL A 383 -12.35 -20.38 9.16
CA VAL A 383 -11.32 -19.56 8.51
C VAL A 383 -10.51 -18.82 9.56
N ALA A 384 -9.18 -18.99 9.54
CA ALA A 384 -8.25 -18.24 10.37
C ALA A 384 -7.59 -17.11 9.56
N ILE A 385 -7.47 -15.92 10.16
CA ILE A 385 -6.77 -14.76 9.61
C ILE A 385 -5.58 -14.49 10.53
N ALA A 386 -4.38 -14.80 10.06
CA ALA A 386 -3.13 -14.48 10.74
C ALA A 386 -2.68 -13.07 10.37
N CYS A 387 -2.86 -12.15 11.31
CA CYS A 387 -2.55 -10.72 11.16
C CYS A 387 -1.09 -10.50 11.56
N VAL A 388 -0.18 -10.33 10.58
CA VAL A 388 1.28 -10.31 10.78
C VAL A 388 1.87 -8.90 10.68
N PRO A 389 2.85 -8.54 11.56
CA PRO A 389 3.32 -7.16 11.68
C PRO A 389 4.46 -6.81 10.72
N GLY A 390 4.42 -7.28 9.48
CA GLY A 390 5.45 -7.00 8.48
C GLY A 390 5.23 -7.75 7.18
N GLU A 391 6.28 -7.78 6.35
CA GLU A 391 6.26 -8.31 5.00
C GLU A 391 6.86 -9.72 4.97
N PHE A 392 6.01 -10.72 5.11
CA PHE A 392 6.41 -12.13 4.97
C PHE A 392 6.73 -12.44 3.51
N THR A 393 7.87 -13.10 3.26
CA THR A 393 8.17 -13.64 1.93
C THR A 393 7.19 -14.76 1.57
N THR A 394 7.19 -15.13 0.30
CA THR A 394 6.33 -16.21 -0.21
C THR A 394 6.47 -17.48 0.64
N MET A 395 7.71 -17.97 0.87
CA MET A 395 7.92 -19.21 1.63
C MET A 395 7.65 -19.00 3.13
N ALA A 396 7.97 -17.83 3.69
CA ALA A 396 7.67 -17.52 5.08
C ALA A 396 6.15 -17.55 5.36
N GLY A 397 5.34 -16.99 4.46
CA GLY A 397 3.88 -17.04 4.57
C GLY A 397 3.31 -18.45 4.41
N ARG A 398 3.88 -19.27 3.54
CA ARG A 398 3.50 -20.70 3.40
C ARG A 398 3.75 -21.47 4.68
N ARG A 399 4.95 -21.33 5.27
CA ARG A 399 5.29 -21.95 6.57
C ARG A 399 4.35 -21.48 7.68
N LEU A 400 3.95 -20.22 7.68
CA LEU A 400 3.00 -19.70 8.67
C LEU A 400 1.61 -20.35 8.53
N ARG A 401 1.09 -20.47 7.30
CA ARG A 401 -0.18 -21.17 7.06
C ARG A 401 -0.13 -22.61 7.54
N ASP A 402 0.95 -23.33 7.24
CA ASP A 402 1.15 -24.71 7.67
C ASP A 402 1.22 -24.83 9.21
N ALA A 403 1.93 -23.93 9.88
CA ALA A 403 2.08 -23.90 11.33
C ALA A 403 0.72 -23.67 12.03
N VAL A 404 -0.04 -22.67 11.59
CA VAL A 404 -1.36 -22.36 12.16
C VAL A 404 -2.34 -23.51 11.91
N SER A 405 -2.40 -24.04 10.68
CA SER A 405 -3.27 -25.19 10.35
C SER A 405 -2.91 -26.42 11.18
N GLY A 406 -1.61 -26.70 11.32
CA GLY A 406 -1.09 -27.81 12.12
C GLY A 406 -1.47 -27.71 13.59
N ALA A 407 -1.38 -26.52 14.18
CA ALA A 407 -1.75 -26.28 15.57
C ALA A 407 -3.25 -26.55 15.83
N PHE A 408 -4.14 -26.10 14.95
CA PHE A 408 -5.57 -26.43 15.05
C PHE A 408 -5.85 -27.92 14.87
N ALA A 409 -5.20 -28.59 13.93
CA ALA A 409 -5.38 -30.02 13.67
C ALA A 409 -4.98 -30.88 14.87
N GLN A 410 -3.88 -30.57 15.56
CA GLN A 410 -3.37 -31.31 16.71
C GLN A 410 -4.30 -31.22 17.92
N LYS A 411 -5.01 -30.12 18.13
CA LYS A 411 -5.89 -29.96 19.32
C LYS A 411 -7.29 -30.54 19.12
N GLY A 412 -7.66 -30.95 17.91
CA GLY A 412 -8.93 -31.64 17.63
C GLY A 412 -10.21 -30.86 17.93
N ARG A 413 -10.10 -29.60 18.31
CA ARG A 413 -11.20 -28.70 18.67
C ARG A 413 -11.30 -27.53 17.71
N GLY A 414 -12.05 -27.70 16.63
CA GLY A 414 -12.28 -26.70 15.60
C GLY A 414 -11.52 -27.05 14.33
N LYS A 415 -12.25 -27.27 13.25
CA LYS A 415 -11.67 -27.48 11.92
C LYS A 415 -11.43 -26.12 11.32
N VAL A 416 -10.20 -25.65 11.35
CA VAL A 416 -9.78 -24.54 10.48
C VAL A 416 -9.39 -25.14 9.14
N HIS A 417 -10.13 -24.78 8.10
CA HIS A 417 -9.91 -25.30 6.75
C HIS A 417 -9.05 -24.34 5.91
N HIS A 418 -9.11 -23.05 6.23
CA HIS A 418 -8.40 -22.02 5.47
C HIS A 418 -7.65 -21.09 6.41
N VAL A 419 -6.39 -20.81 6.09
CA VAL A 419 -5.57 -19.82 6.79
C VAL A 419 -5.17 -18.73 5.83
N VAL A 420 -5.60 -17.51 6.11
CA VAL A 420 -5.26 -16.30 5.38
C VAL A 420 -4.15 -15.58 6.12
N VAL A 421 -3.11 -15.15 5.41
CA VAL A 421 -2.10 -14.23 5.93
C VAL A 421 -2.55 -12.82 5.59
N ALA A 422 -2.81 -11.98 6.59
CA ALA A 422 -3.02 -10.55 6.43
C ALA A 422 -1.72 -9.81 6.79
N GLY A 423 -1.06 -9.26 5.79
CA GLY A 423 0.23 -8.59 5.93
C GLY A 423 0.12 -7.21 6.57
N LEU A 424 1.23 -6.68 7.06
CA LEU A 424 1.39 -5.30 7.56
C LEU A 424 0.31 -4.90 8.58
N CYS A 425 0.06 -5.78 9.54
CA CYS A 425 -0.99 -5.58 10.53
C CYS A 425 -0.48 -4.85 11.77
N ASN A 426 -1.21 -3.82 12.20
CA ASN A 426 -1.10 -3.08 13.46
C ASN A 426 0.28 -2.45 13.72
N THR A 427 1.37 -3.18 13.53
CA THR A 427 2.76 -2.73 13.66
C THR A 427 3.49 -3.02 12.35
N TYR A 428 4.51 -2.23 12.01
CA TYR A 428 5.37 -2.51 10.88
C TYR A 428 6.80 -2.80 11.36
N SER A 429 7.29 -4.00 11.07
CA SER A 429 8.63 -4.48 11.48
C SER A 429 9.49 -4.94 10.30
N SER A 430 9.35 -4.24 9.16
CA SER A 430 10.06 -4.56 7.92
C SER A 430 9.76 -5.98 7.41
N TYR A 431 10.77 -6.76 7.02
CA TYR A 431 10.61 -8.04 6.33
C TYR A 431 10.75 -9.25 7.27
N ILE A 432 10.11 -10.33 6.88
CA ILE A 432 10.24 -11.64 7.54
C ILE A 432 10.50 -12.70 6.47
N THR A 433 11.75 -13.18 6.43
CA THR A 433 12.22 -14.22 5.52
C THR A 433 12.34 -15.56 6.24
N THR A 434 12.43 -16.66 5.50
CA THR A 434 12.94 -17.91 6.07
C THR A 434 14.42 -17.73 6.44
N LYS A 435 14.96 -18.65 7.28
CA LYS A 435 16.39 -18.62 7.61
C LYS A 435 17.25 -18.80 6.36
N GLU A 436 16.81 -19.67 5.48
CA GLU A 436 17.49 -19.97 4.22
C GLU A 436 17.56 -18.72 3.31
N GLU A 437 16.45 -17.99 3.18
CA GLU A 437 16.40 -16.73 2.44
C GLU A 437 17.23 -15.63 3.12
N TYR A 438 17.19 -15.58 4.46
CA TYR A 438 18.01 -14.66 5.25
C TYR A 438 19.50 -14.84 4.96
N ASP A 439 19.98 -16.08 4.86
CA ASP A 439 21.39 -16.38 4.64
C ASP A 439 21.90 -15.94 3.24
N VAL A 440 21.01 -15.68 2.28
CA VAL A 440 21.38 -15.12 0.96
C VAL A 440 21.63 -13.62 1.03
N GLN A 441 21.03 -12.91 2.00
CA GLN A 441 21.18 -11.48 2.22
C GLN A 441 20.78 -10.63 0.99
N ARG A 442 19.68 -11.01 0.32
CA ARG A 442 18.99 -10.11 -0.59
C ARG A 442 18.34 -8.97 0.22
N TYR A 443 17.60 -8.09 -0.43
CA TYR A 443 16.95 -6.95 0.21
C TYR A 443 16.10 -7.36 1.42
N GLU A 444 15.26 -8.39 1.26
CA GLU A 444 14.36 -8.90 2.29
C GLU A 444 15.13 -9.48 3.49
N GLY A 445 16.19 -10.27 3.24
CA GLY A 445 17.05 -10.82 4.29
C GLY A 445 17.80 -9.73 5.06
N ALA A 446 18.34 -8.73 4.35
CA ALA A 446 18.99 -7.58 4.96
C ALA A 446 18.02 -6.71 5.78
N SER A 447 16.74 -6.73 5.43
CA SER A 447 15.66 -5.98 6.08
C SER A 447 14.87 -6.80 7.11
N THR A 448 15.22 -8.07 7.35
CA THR A 448 14.68 -8.90 8.43
C THR A 448 15.37 -8.55 9.73
N ILE A 449 14.80 -7.60 10.48
CA ILE A 449 15.50 -6.82 11.51
C ILE A 449 15.87 -7.59 12.77
N PHE A 450 15.13 -8.63 13.13
CA PHE A 450 15.35 -9.40 14.37
C PHE A 450 16.24 -10.66 14.16
N GLY A 451 17.02 -10.70 13.08
CA GLY A 451 18.00 -11.74 12.81
C GLY A 451 17.44 -13.00 12.15
N PRO A 452 18.27 -14.07 12.03
CA PRO A 452 17.99 -15.26 11.22
C PRO A 452 16.83 -16.12 11.75
N HIS A 453 16.44 -15.95 13.01
CA HIS A 453 15.41 -16.75 13.67
C HIS A 453 14.07 -16.03 13.77
N THR A 454 13.90 -14.89 13.14
CA THR A 454 12.68 -14.07 13.16
C THR A 454 11.45 -14.88 12.79
N LEU A 455 11.46 -15.59 11.67
CA LEU A 455 10.33 -16.41 11.26
C LEU A 455 10.01 -17.50 12.27
N GLN A 456 11.03 -18.19 12.82
CA GLN A 456 10.79 -19.28 13.76
C GLN A 456 10.09 -18.79 15.04
N ILE A 457 10.42 -17.59 15.50
CA ILE A 457 9.73 -16.96 16.63
C ILE A 457 8.26 -16.71 16.28
N TYR A 458 7.97 -16.16 15.10
CA TYR A 458 6.60 -15.92 14.66
C TYR A 458 5.82 -17.23 14.48
N LEU A 459 6.40 -18.28 13.88
CA LEU A 459 5.72 -19.56 13.72
C LEU A 459 5.24 -20.10 15.07
N GLN A 460 6.14 -20.20 16.06
CA GLN A 460 5.78 -20.69 17.40
C GLN A 460 4.83 -19.74 18.14
N GLN A 461 4.91 -18.43 17.87
CA GLN A 461 3.96 -17.48 18.43
C GLN A 461 2.55 -17.72 17.89
N TYR A 462 2.39 -17.84 16.57
CA TYR A 462 1.06 -18.08 15.96
C TYR A 462 0.54 -19.49 16.25
N GLU A 463 1.40 -20.52 16.40
CA GLU A 463 1.01 -21.83 16.91
C GLU A 463 0.40 -21.71 18.31
N ARG A 464 1.05 -20.97 19.24
CA ARG A 464 0.52 -20.73 20.60
C ARG A 464 -0.80 -19.99 20.59
N LEU A 465 -0.96 -18.96 19.73
CA LEU A 465 -2.22 -18.25 19.58
C LEU A 465 -3.33 -19.19 19.06
N ALA A 466 -3.02 -20.00 18.05
CA ALA A 466 -3.95 -20.99 17.49
C ALA A 466 -4.36 -22.05 18.52
N GLU A 467 -3.41 -22.57 19.29
CA GLU A 467 -3.69 -23.51 20.40
C GLU A 467 -4.59 -22.86 21.46
N ALA A 468 -4.28 -21.61 21.87
CA ALA A 468 -5.07 -20.88 22.85
C ALA A 468 -6.52 -20.68 22.38
N ILE A 469 -6.71 -20.30 21.10
CA ILE A 469 -8.06 -20.22 20.50
C ILE A 469 -8.76 -21.59 20.52
N ALA A 470 -8.05 -22.66 20.12
CA ALA A 470 -8.64 -24.00 20.03
C ALA A 470 -9.15 -24.52 21.38
N ILE A 471 -8.42 -24.25 22.47
CA ILE A 471 -8.80 -24.71 23.82
C ILE A 471 -9.59 -23.67 24.63
N GLY A 472 -9.71 -22.43 24.12
CA GLY A 472 -10.40 -21.34 24.81
C GLY A 472 -9.61 -20.78 26.01
N SER A 473 -8.26 -20.83 25.95
CA SER A 473 -7.39 -20.32 27.01
C SER A 473 -7.09 -18.82 26.80
N PRO A 474 -7.08 -18.00 27.85
CA PRO A 474 -6.61 -16.62 27.74
C PRO A 474 -5.10 -16.59 27.49
N VAL A 475 -4.65 -15.51 26.87
CA VAL A 475 -3.23 -15.23 26.62
C VAL A 475 -2.87 -13.92 27.30
N ASP A 476 -1.68 -13.85 27.91
CA ASP A 476 -1.13 -12.62 28.47
C ASP A 476 -1.01 -11.55 27.35
N PRO A 477 -1.40 -10.29 27.58
CA PRO A 477 -1.35 -9.25 26.54
C PRO A 477 0.08 -8.92 26.05
N GLY A 478 1.11 -9.30 26.83
CA GLY A 478 2.50 -8.97 26.55
C GLY A 478 2.86 -7.52 26.95
N PRO A 479 4.10 -7.09 26.66
CA PRO A 479 4.58 -5.77 27.02
C PRO A 479 3.98 -4.68 26.11
N ASP A 480 3.57 -3.55 26.68
CA ASP A 480 3.07 -2.41 25.92
C ASP A 480 4.16 -1.80 25.02
N PRO A 481 3.87 -1.52 23.75
CA PRO A 481 4.79 -0.81 22.89
C PRO A 481 4.94 0.66 23.30
N PRO A 482 6.13 1.27 23.14
CA PRO A 482 6.33 2.67 23.45
C PRO A 482 5.51 3.58 22.50
N ILE A 483 4.99 4.68 23.01
CA ILE A 483 4.21 5.68 22.27
C ILE A 483 4.97 6.99 22.21
N PHE A 484 5.31 7.45 21.00
CA PHE A 484 6.13 8.64 20.77
C PHE A 484 5.36 9.84 20.20
N THR A 485 4.05 9.77 20.03
CA THR A 485 3.22 10.78 19.33
C THR A 485 3.45 12.24 19.75
N LYS A 486 3.88 12.48 20.99
CA LYS A 486 4.19 13.83 21.51
C LYS A 486 5.65 14.28 21.27
N ARG A 487 6.49 13.43 20.68
CA ARG A 487 7.94 13.67 20.50
C ARG A 487 8.40 13.56 19.06
N LEU A 488 7.47 13.28 18.14
CA LEU A 488 7.77 13.08 16.75
C LEU A 488 8.23 14.39 16.10
N LEU A 489 9.30 14.31 15.30
CA LEU A 489 9.92 15.48 14.68
C LEU A 489 9.46 15.60 13.23
N SER A 490 9.15 16.82 12.81
CA SER A 490 8.93 17.19 11.42
C SER A 490 10.03 18.12 10.96
N PHE A 491 10.65 17.81 9.82
CA PHE A 491 11.65 18.65 9.16
C PHE A 491 11.05 19.41 7.97
N ILE A 492 9.73 19.30 7.75
CA ILE A 492 9.02 20.04 6.72
C ILE A 492 8.49 21.34 7.30
N THR A 493 8.85 22.46 6.65
CA THR A 493 8.32 23.76 7.05
C THR A 493 6.82 23.87 6.79
N PRO A 494 6.05 24.50 7.70
CA PRO A 494 4.63 24.74 7.46
C PRO A 494 4.43 25.74 6.29
N VAL A 495 3.23 25.74 5.74
CA VAL A 495 2.84 26.79 4.79
C VAL A 495 2.84 28.13 5.51
N ILE A 496 3.66 29.09 5.05
CA ILE A 496 3.77 30.41 5.69
C ILE A 496 2.59 31.28 5.24
N PHE A 497 2.43 31.47 3.92
CA PHE A 497 1.31 32.18 3.32
C PHE A 497 1.13 31.77 1.85
N ASP A 498 -0.02 32.09 1.30
CA ASP A 498 -0.32 32.07 -0.13
C ASP A 498 -0.64 33.48 -0.63
N SER A 499 -0.43 33.70 -1.93
CA SER A 499 -0.82 34.90 -2.63
C SER A 499 -1.45 34.54 -3.99
N PRO A 500 -2.51 35.20 -4.42
CA PRO A 500 -3.06 34.94 -5.74
C PRO A 500 -2.12 35.55 -6.81
N LYS A 501 -2.24 35.06 -8.03
CA LYS A 501 -1.56 35.66 -9.19
C LYS A 501 -2.04 37.09 -9.41
N PHE A 502 -1.15 38.01 -9.77
CA PHE A 502 -1.49 39.42 -10.01
C PHE A 502 -2.70 39.54 -10.95
N ARG A 503 -3.70 40.31 -10.57
CA ARG A 503 -5.00 40.55 -11.24
C ARG A 503 -5.96 39.37 -11.23
N TYR A 504 -5.69 38.30 -10.47
CA TYR A 504 -6.56 37.14 -10.34
C TYR A 504 -6.94 36.92 -8.88
N GLY A 505 -8.10 36.31 -8.66
CA GLY A 505 -8.51 35.77 -7.37
C GLY A 505 -8.19 34.27 -7.26
N TYR A 506 -8.28 33.72 -6.06
CA TYR A 506 -8.22 32.27 -5.88
C TYR A 506 -9.45 31.61 -6.53
N GLY A 507 -9.24 30.52 -7.27
CA GLY A 507 -10.27 29.85 -8.04
C GLY A 507 -10.46 30.38 -9.46
N ASP A 508 -9.84 31.54 -9.82
CA ASP A 508 -9.93 32.05 -11.18
C ASP A 508 -9.29 31.08 -12.18
N VAL A 509 -9.95 30.93 -13.33
CA VAL A 509 -9.54 30.01 -14.38
C VAL A 509 -8.52 30.66 -15.30
N LEU A 510 -7.31 30.10 -15.34
CA LEU A 510 -6.21 30.55 -16.21
C LEU A 510 -6.21 29.86 -17.57
N LEU A 511 -6.70 28.60 -17.63
CA LEU A 511 -6.86 27.83 -18.86
C LEU A 511 -8.24 27.18 -18.86
N GLN A 512 -9.01 27.50 -19.88
CA GLN A 512 -10.34 26.93 -20.08
C GLN A 512 -10.27 25.64 -20.92
N PRO A 513 -11.12 24.63 -20.64
CA PRO A 513 -11.22 23.45 -21.51
C PRO A 513 -11.66 23.81 -22.94
N PRO A 514 -11.42 22.92 -23.93
CA PRO A 514 -12.05 23.03 -25.25
C PRO A 514 -13.57 23.15 -25.13
N ARG A 515 -14.22 23.73 -26.15
CA ARG A 515 -15.69 23.86 -26.12
C ARG A 515 -16.41 22.54 -26.35
N GLU A 516 -15.79 21.67 -27.14
CA GLU A 516 -16.33 20.34 -27.48
C GLU A 516 -15.22 19.31 -27.28
N VAL A 517 -15.60 18.13 -26.80
CA VAL A 517 -14.73 17.00 -26.48
C VAL A 517 -15.41 15.68 -26.83
N THR A 518 -14.60 14.65 -27.08
CA THR A 518 -15.06 13.30 -27.43
C THR A 518 -14.45 12.25 -26.49
N PRO A 519 -15.02 11.02 -26.41
CA PRO A 519 -14.42 9.91 -25.68
C PRO A 519 -12.94 9.70 -26.07
N GLY A 520 -12.09 9.54 -25.05
CA GLY A 520 -10.64 9.38 -25.23
C GLY A 520 -9.85 10.68 -25.22
N ASP A 521 -10.49 11.85 -25.36
CA ASP A 521 -9.81 13.15 -25.24
C ASP A 521 -9.31 13.38 -23.81
N LYS A 522 -8.21 14.10 -23.71
CA LYS A 522 -7.65 14.60 -22.45
C LYS A 522 -7.96 16.08 -22.28
N VAL A 523 -8.86 16.38 -21.35
CA VAL A 523 -9.27 17.76 -21.04
C VAL A 523 -8.42 18.32 -19.91
N MET A 524 -7.95 19.56 -20.08
CA MET A 524 -7.16 20.23 -19.05
C MET A 524 -7.78 21.59 -18.71
N ALA A 525 -7.83 21.89 -17.41
CA ALA A 525 -8.15 23.21 -16.88
C ALA A 525 -7.07 23.65 -15.90
N ARG A 526 -6.80 24.96 -15.82
CA ARG A 526 -5.81 25.53 -14.88
C ARG A 526 -6.45 26.64 -14.07
N PHE A 527 -6.17 26.64 -12.76
CA PHE A 527 -6.76 27.57 -11.79
C PHE A 527 -5.69 28.24 -10.94
N VAL A 528 -5.96 29.44 -10.45
CA VAL A 528 -5.19 30.03 -9.35
C VAL A 528 -5.51 29.30 -8.06
N SER A 529 -4.48 28.83 -7.34
CA SER A 529 -4.64 27.92 -6.21
C SER A 529 -3.88 28.36 -4.96
N GLY A 530 -4.39 28.01 -3.78
CA GLY A 530 -3.65 27.96 -2.53
C GLY A 530 -2.85 26.68 -2.39
N HIS A 531 -2.08 26.55 -1.30
CA HIS A 531 -1.30 25.34 -1.03
C HIS A 531 -2.20 24.23 -0.48
N PRO A 532 -2.20 22.99 -1.03
CA PRO A 532 -3.08 21.91 -0.58
C PRO A 532 -2.93 21.53 0.90
N ARG A 533 -1.74 21.72 1.50
CA ARG A 533 -1.51 21.46 2.93
C ARG A 533 -2.20 22.44 3.88
N ASN A 534 -2.81 23.52 3.38
CA ASN A 534 -3.63 24.38 4.24
C ASN A 534 -4.88 23.65 4.74
N ASN A 535 -5.45 22.79 3.90
CA ASN A 535 -6.54 21.89 4.22
C ASN A 535 -6.47 20.68 3.27
N PRO A 536 -6.05 19.51 3.74
CA PRO A 536 -5.99 18.28 2.94
C PRO A 536 -7.35 17.77 2.45
N ARG A 537 -8.45 18.43 2.82
CA ARG A 537 -9.83 18.16 2.41
C ARG A 537 -10.26 16.71 2.66
N HIS A 538 -9.98 16.22 3.87
CA HIS A 538 -10.38 14.89 4.29
C HIS A 538 -11.90 14.70 4.16
N GLY A 539 -12.31 13.70 3.40
CA GLY A 539 -13.72 13.44 3.13
C GLY A 539 -14.39 14.44 2.18
N ASP A 540 -13.60 15.25 1.48
CA ASP A 540 -14.01 16.20 0.45
C ASP A 540 -13.08 16.06 -0.78
N THR A 541 -13.12 16.97 -1.75
CA THR A 541 -12.36 16.89 -3.00
C THR A 541 -11.68 18.20 -3.35
N PHE A 542 -10.53 18.14 -4.04
CA PHE A 542 -9.88 19.30 -4.66
C PHE A 542 -10.45 19.63 -6.04
N LEU A 543 -11.12 18.65 -6.68
CA LEU A 543 -11.72 18.85 -8.00
C LEU A 543 -13.08 18.16 -8.12
N SER A 544 -13.94 18.71 -8.96
CA SER A 544 -15.12 18.01 -9.47
C SER A 544 -15.19 18.09 -10.99
N VAL A 545 -15.68 17.01 -11.60
CA VAL A 545 -16.26 17.05 -12.94
C VAL A 545 -17.77 17.01 -12.77
N GLU A 546 -18.46 17.99 -13.28
CA GLU A 546 -19.90 18.11 -13.10
C GLU A 546 -20.63 18.13 -14.44
N LYS A 547 -21.75 17.41 -14.50
CA LYS A 547 -22.63 17.32 -15.65
C LYS A 547 -23.93 18.08 -15.39
N TRP A 548 -24.40 18.84 -16.35
CA TRP A 548 -25.73 19.46 -16.30
C TRP A 548 -26.81 18.40 -16.46
N THR A 549 -27.76 18.40 -15.54
CA THR A 549 -28.86 17.43 -15.51
C THR A 549 -30.14 18.02 -16.11
N SER A 550 -31.07 17.14 -16.48
CA SER A 550 -32.39 17.53 -16.96
C SER A 550 -33.21 18.33 -15.92
N ASN A 551 -32.86 18.23 -14.65
CA ASN A 551 -33.54 18.95 -13.56
C ASN A 551 -33.00 20.38 -13.38
N GLY A 552 -32.08 20.84 -14.25
CA GLY A 552 -31.52 22.19 -14.16
C GLY A 552 -30.47 22.35 -13.04
N THR A 553 -29.78 21.28 -12.65
CA THR A 553 -28.74 21.28 -11.61
C THR A 553 -27.46 20.64 -12.11
N TRP A 554 -26.34 21.00 -11.50
CA TRP A 554 -25.07 20.33 -11.71
C TRP A 554 -24.95 19.08 -10.84
N ALA A 555 -24.66 17.93 -11.45
CA ALA A 555 -24.38 16.68 -10.73
C ALA A 555 -22.90 16.34 -10.85
N VAL A 556 -22.23 16.05 -9.74
CA VAL A 556 -20.85 15.56 -9.74
C VAL A 556 -20.82 14.16 -10.35
N VAL A 557 -19.97 13.97 -11.35
CA VAL A 557 -19.77 12.68 -12.03
C VAL A 557 -18.37 12.11 -11.82
N ALA A 558 -17.40 12.94 -11.45
CA ALA A 558 -16.07 12.50 -11.05
C ALA A 558 -15.43 13.48 -10.05
N THR A 559 -14.54 12.98 -9.22
CA THR A 559 -13.73 13.71 -8.23
C THR A 559 -12.26 13.35 -8.39
N ASP A 560 -11.37 13.85 -7.53
CA ASP A 560 -9.96 13.44 -7.47
C ASP A 560 -9.74 11.98 -7.03
N ALA A 561 -10.76 11.29 -6.53
CA ALA A 561 -10.71 9.87 -6.24
C ALA A 561 -10.94 8.97 -7.49
N ASN A 562 -11.35 9.55 -8.62
CA ASN A 562 -11.59 8.82 -9.85
C ASN A 562 -10.30 8.62 -10.65
N TRP A 563 -10.13 7.43 -11.23
CA TRP A 563 -8.93 7.08 -12.01
C TRP A 563 -8.70 7.96 -13.24
N GLU A 564 -9.77 8.43 -13.86
CA GLU A 564 -9.75 9.29 -15.04
C GLU A 564 -9.42 10.76 -14.76
N THR A 565 -9.31 11.15 -13.49
CA THR A 565 -8.96 12.52 -13.08
C THR A 565 -7.56 12.62 -12.52
N ARG A 566 -6.95 13.81 -12.64
CA ARG A 566 -5.68 14.14 -11.99
C ARG A 566 -5.72 15.55 -11.46
N PHE A 567 -5.22 15.73 -10.25
CA PHE A 567 -4.98 17.00 -9.61
C PHE A 567 -3.48 17.20 -9.43
N GLU A 568 -2.93 18.28 -10.02
CA GLU A 568 -1.53 18.64 -9.88
C GLU A 568 -1.42 20.06 -9.36
N TRP A 569 -0.71 20.24 -8.25
CA TRP A 569 -0.44 21.55 -7.69
C TRP A 569 0.99 21.99 -8.01
N ILE A 570 1.12 23.24 -8.49
CA ILE A 570 2.39 23.80 -8.94
C ILE A 570 2.66 25.13 -8.21
N ARG A 571 3.74 25.20 -7.46
CA ARG A 571 4.23 26.48 -6.90
C ARG A 571 4.91 27.28 -8.02
N THR A 572 4.24 28.34 -8.49
CA THR A 572 4.74 29.19 -9.59
C THR A 572 5.78 30.18 -9.14
N HIS A 573 5.70 30.67 -7.89
CA HIS A 573 6.72 31.56 -7.32
C HIS A 573 6.87 31.35 -5.81
N LYS A 574 8.06 30.90 -5.40
CA LYS A 574 8.33 30.52 -4.00
C LYS A 574 8.22 31.72 -3.04
N THR A 575 8.84 32.86 -3.39
CA THR A 575 8.90 34.05 -2.53
C THR A 575 7.56 34.77 -2.44
N LEU A 576 6.80 34.84 -3.54
CA LEU A 576 5.50 35.49 -3.58
C LEU A 576 4.36 34.58 -3.12
N GLY A 577 4.62 33.29 -2.92
CA GLY A 577 3.61 32.34 -2.48
C GLY A 577 2.52 32.03 -3.52
N THR A 578 2.74 32.33 -4.81
CA THR A 578 1.74 32.07 -5.86
C THR A 578 1.77 30.62 -6.32
N SER A 579 0.61 30.04 -6.59
CA SER A 579 0.45 28.66 -7.05
C SER A 579 -0.69 28.52 -8.05
N GLU A 580 -0.64 27.44 -8.81
CA GLU A 580 -1.67 27.04 -9.76
C GLU A 580 -2.04 25.57 -9.54
N ALA A 581 -3.31 25.23 -9.75
CA ALA A 581 -3.78 23.84 -9.83
C ALA A 581 -4.05 23.51 -11.29
N VAL A 582 -3.52 22.38 -11.76
CA VAL A 582 -3.82 21.81 -13.06
C VAL A 582 -4.71 20.60 -12.86
N ILE A 583 -5.90 20.65 -13.42
CA ILE A 583 -6.86 19.56 -13.37
C ILE A 583 -6.95 18.94 -14.74
N THR A 584 -6.76 17.64 -14.81
CA THR A 584 -6.89 16.85 -16.03
C THR A 584 -8.01 15.84 -15.87
N TRP A 585 -8.87 15.73 -16.87
CA TRP A 585 -9.88 14.69 -16.98
C TRP A 585 -9.72 13.95 -18.31
N GLN A 586 -9.49 12.64 -18.22
CA GLN A 586 -9.49 11.72 -19.36
C GLN A 586 -10.92 11.32 -19.63
N ILE A 587 -11.49 11.73 -20.78
CA ILE A 587 -12.88 11.45 -21.09
C ILE A 587 -13.11 9.94 -21.20
N PRO A 588 -13.97 9.33 -20.36
CA PRO A 588 -14.24 7.89 -20.41
C PRO A 588 -14.88 7.48 -21.75
N PRO A 589 -14.67 6.23 -22.21
CA PRO A 589 -15.28 5.72 -23.43
C PRO A 589 -16.82 5.74 -23.41
N ASP A 590 -17.39 5.61 -22.25
CA ASP A 590 -18.84 5.54 -21.96
C ASP A 590 -19.40 6.87 -21.43
N VAL A 591 -18.68 7.98 -21.63
CA VAL A 591 -19.16 9.31 -21.20
C VAL A 591 -20.57 9.58 -21.72
N VAL A 592 -21.45 9.96 -20.84
CA VAL A 592 -22.83 10.33 -21.21
C VAL A 592 -22.82 11.71 -21.88
N PRO A 593 -23.28 11.86 -23.14
CA PRO A 593 -23.30 13.15 -23.82
C PRO A 593 -24.03 14.23 -23.03
N GLY A 594 -23.54 15.45 -23.10
CA GLY A 594 -24.14 16.60 -22.40
C GLY A 594 -23.16 17.72 -22.12
N ASP A 595 -23.61 18.67 -21.33
CA ASP A 595 -22.84 19.83 -20.91
C ASP A 595 -22.12 19.53 -19.59
N TYR A 596 -20.83 19.88 -19.55
CA TYR A 596 -19.92 19.61 -18.43
C TYR A 596 -19.18 20.86 -17.99
N ARG A 597 -18.73 20.88 -16.75
CA ARG A 597 -17.77 21.85 -16.23
C ARG A 597 -16.81 21.16 -15.27
N ILE A 598 -15.64 21.78 -15.06
CA ILE A 598 -14.66 21.35 -14.06
C ILE A 598 -14.65 22.37 -12.93
N GLY A 599 -14.79 21.90 -11.69
CA GLY A 599 -14.65 22.67 -10.47
C GLY A 599 -13.28 22.46 -9.80
N HIS A 600 -12.75 23.48 -9.16
CA HIS A 600 -11.60 23.44 -8.26
C HIS A 600 -11.98 24.00 -6.91
N PHE A 601 -11.57 23.32 -5.86
CA PHE A 601 -11.80 23.68 -4.46
C PHE A 601 -10.47 23.69 -3.72
N GLY A 602 -10.29 24.63 -2.80
CA GLY A 602 -9.07 24.73 -2.02
C GLY A 602 -9.19 25.73 -0.91
N ASP A 603 -8.09 25.86 -0.16
CA ASP A 603 -7.98 26.78 0.96
C ASP A 603 -6.65 27.55 0.84
N TYR A 604 -6.65 28.86 1.06
CA TYR A 604 -5.45 29.66 1.06
C TYR A 604 -5.13 30.20 2.45
N LYS A 605 -3.85 30.32 2.75
CA LYS A 605 -3.38 30.89 4.01
C LYS A 605 -3.03 32.36 3.83
N TYR A 606 -3.73 33.23 4.57
CA TYR A 606 -3.48 34.66 4.52
C TYR A 606 -2.20 35.03 5.29
N ILE A 607 -1.45 36.01 4.81
CA ILE A 607 -0.16 36.40 5.38
C ILE A 607 -0.23 36.85 6.83
N PHE A 608 -1.34 37.43 7.25
CA PHE A 608 -1.58 37.82 8.66
C PHE A 608 -2.29 36.74 9.48
N GLY A 609 -2.39 35.53 8.95
CA GLY A 609 -3.00 34.39 9.61
C GLY A 609 -4.41 34.07 9.10
N GLY A 610 -4.88 32.87 9.46
CA GLY A 610 -6.15 32.32 8.98
C GLY A 610 -6.02 31.54 7.67
N VAL A 611 -6.88 30.55 7.55
CA VAL A 611 -7.05 29.71 6.34
C VAL A 611 -8.47 29.92 5.85
N TYR A 612 -8.65 30.20 4.58
CA TYR A 612 -9.93 30.59 3.98
C TYR A 612 -10.23 29.74 2.75
N PRO A 613 -11.43 29.19 2.64
CA PRO A 613 -11.85 28.39 1.49
C PRO A 613 -12.10 29.23 0.25
N TYR A 614 -11.94 28.62 -0.89
CA TYR A 614 -12.32 29.18 -2.20
C TYR A 614 -12.79 28.07 -3.13
N SER A 615 -13.53 28.45 -4.17
CA SER A 615 -13.90 27.57 -5.28
C SER A 615 -13.89 28.33 -6.59
N GLY A 616 -13.73 27.60 -7.69
CA GLY A 616 -13.79 28.16 -9.03
C GLY A 616 -14.28 27.10 -10.02
N PHE A 617 -14.93 27.55 -11.10
CA PHE A 617 -15.49 26.67 -12.13
C PHE A 617 -15.09 27.13 -13.52
N THR A 618 -14.83 26.18 -14.41
CA THR A 618 -14.64 26.48 -15.83
C THR A 618 -15.95 26.93 -16.48
N ARG A 619 -15.84 27.54 -17.67
CA ARG A 619 -17.01 27.60 -18.56
C ARG A 619 -17.52 26.19 -18.85
N THR A 620 -18.76 26.12 -19.27
CA THR A 620 -19.39 24.90 -19.78
C THR A 620 -18.75 24.47 -21.09
N PHE A 621 -18.52 23.17 -21.26
CA PHE A 621 -18.10 22.53 -22.49
C PHE A 621 -18.94 21.29 -22.77
N LYS A 622 -19.04 20.88 -24.04
CA LYS A 622 -19.91 19.79 -24.47
C LYS A 622 -19.12 18.50 -24.71
N ALA A 623 -19.51 17.42 -24.04
CA ALA A 623 -19.08 16.08 -24.41
C ALA A 623 -20.09 15.50 -25.42
N SER A 624 -19.59 15.06 -26.58
CA SER A 624 -20.38 14.42 -27.63
C SER A 624 -20.11 12.93 -27.70
N ARG A 625 -20.98 12.18 -28.36
CA ARG A 625 -20.70 10.77 -28.69
C ARG A 625 -19.55 10.74 -29.69
N GLY A 626 -18.56 9.86 -29.49
CA GLY A 626 -17.58 9.57 -30.53
C GLY A 626 -18.24 9.12 -31.83
N PRO A 627 -17.56 9.18 -32.97
CA PRO A 627 -18.14 8.73 -34.23
C PRO A 627 -18.61 7.27 -34.08
N ALA A 628 -19.84 7.01 -34.51
CA ALA A 628 -20.45 5.69 -34.48
C ALA A 628 -19.62 4.74 -35.35
N GLY A 629 -18.76 3.90 -34.74
CA GLY A 629 -17.89 2.99 -35.50
C GLY A 629 -16.83 2.20 -34.73
N ALA A 630 -16.65 2.39 -33.43
CA ALA A 630 -15.69 1.62 -32.64
C ALA A 630 -16.39 0.65 -31.66
N SER A 631 -17.14 -0.32 -32.19
CA SER A 631 -17.47 -1.52 -31.44
C SER A 631 -16.19 -2.36 -31.30
N SER A 632 -15.83 -2.71 -30.08
CA SER A 632 -14.73 -3.59 -29.72
C SER A 632 -14.79 -4.90 -30.50
N ARG A 633 -14.09 -5.00 -31.62
CA ARG A 633 -13.66 -6.27 -32.20
C ARG A 633 -12.24 -6.51 -31.71
N GLY A 634 -12.06 -7.60 -30.97
CA GLY A 634 -10.75 -8.09 -30.60
C GLY A 634 -9.84 -8.15 -31.80
N SER A 635 -8.76 -7.43 -31.79
CA SER A 635 -7.69 -7.51 -32.79
C SER A 635 -6.46 -8.12 -32.14
N THR A 636 -6.16 -9.33 -32.54
CA THR A 636 -4.80 -9.89 -32.51
C THR A 636 -3.85 -8.98 -33.32
N PRO A 637 -2.65 -8.69 -32.82
CA PRO A 637 -1.72 -7.86 -33.59
C PRO A 637 -0.92 -8.69 -34.57
N SER A 638 -1.06 -8.38 -35.85
CA SER A 638 -0.06 -8.74 -36.87
C SER A 638 0.22 -7.50 -37.73
N GLY A 639 1.50 -7.10 -37.79
CA GLY A 639 2.02 -6.36 -38.94
C GLY A 639 2.52 -4.95 -38.70
N GLY A 640 3.79 -4.82 -38.89
CA GLY A 640 4.74 -3.75 -38.91
C GLY A 640 4.30 -2.33 -39.30
N TYR A 641 4.88 -1.38 -38.61
CA TYR A 641 4.85 0.03 -39.01
C TYR A 641 6.26 0.53 -39.37
N ARG A 642 6.38 0.98 -40.61
CA ARG A 642 7.51 1.80 -41.11
C ARG A 642 7.35 3.22 -40.60
N GLY A 643 8.43 3.76 -40.04
CA GLY A 643 8.46 5.13 -39.52
C GLY A 643 8.42 6.23 -40.58
N LYS A 644 7.78 7.32 -40.24
CA LYS A 644 8.13 8.67 -40.72
C LYS A 644 8.45 9.53 -39.53
N ARG A 645 9.64 10.11 -39.53
CA ARG A 645 10.08 11.14 -38.59
C ARG A 645 9.36 12.45 -38.95
N GLU A 646 8.75 13.08 -37.97
CA GLU A 646 8.55 14.53 -37.94
C GLU A 646 9.23 15.08 -36.68
N GLU A 647 10.09 16.05 -36.91
CA GLU A 647 10.84 16.77 -35.87
C GLU A 647 9.88 17.73 -35.15
N GLY A 648 9.73 17.55 -33.85
CA GLY A 648 9.02 18.45 -32.97
C GLY A 648 9.88 18.76 -31.73
N GLU A 649 10.12 20.03 -31.49
CA GLU A 649 10.96 20.61 -30.45
C GLU A 649 10.77 19.99 -29.07
N VAL A 650 11.88 19.50 -28.53
CA VAL A 650 11.98 18.99 -27.16
C VAL A 650 12.16 20.16 -26.21
N VAL A 651 11.16 20.44 -25.39
CA VAL A 651 11.33 21.29 -24.19
C VAL A 651 11.81 20.40 -23.05
N GLU A 652 13.07 20.52 -22.68
CA GLU A 652 13.69 19.85 -21.54
C GLU A 652 13.02 20.25 -20.22
N PRO A 653 12.78 19.30 -19.30
CA PRO A 653 12.42 19.65 -17.93
C PRO A 653 13.67 20.08 -17.16
N ALA A 654 13.61 21.24 -16.55
CA ALA A 654 14.68 21.83 -15.74
C ALA A 654 15.05 20.91 -14.56
N SER A 655 16.18 20.23 -14.69
CA SER A 655 16.88 19.57 -13.59
C SER A 655 17.67 20.64 -12.82
N GLY A 656 17.30 20.89 -11.57
CA GLY A 656 17.97 21.87 -10.73
C GLY A 656 18.07 21.47 -9.27
N TYR A 657 18.91 20.48 -8.95
CA TYR A 657 19.55 20.41 -7.64
C TYR A 657 21.06 20.22 -7.85
N ARG A 658 21.77 21.33 -7.99
CA ARG A 658 23.23 21.36 -7.79
C ARG A 658 23.49 21.77 -6.35
N SER A 659 24.10 20.89 -5.58
CA SER A 659 24.76 21.23 -4.32
C SER A 659 26.01 22.04 -4.64
N ASN A 660 26.03 23.32 -4.28
CA ASN A 660 27.28 24.10 -4.20
C ASN A 660 27.98 23.77 -2.89
N THR A 661 29.05 23.00 -2.99
CA THR A 661 30.10 23.02 -1.97
C THR A 661 31.13 24.06 -2.39
N SER A 662 31.11 25.23 -1.78
CA SER A 662 32.21 26.16 -1.80
C SER A 662 33.11 25.90 -0.58
N LYS A 663 34.39 25.71 -0.88
CA LYS A 663 35.50 25.64 0.06
C LYS A 663 35.62 26.97 0.85
N SER A 664 35.75 26.85 2.15
CA SER A 664 36.76 27.49 3.01
C SER A 664 36.68 26.87 4.42
#